data_e33780983d3c22af6b2523752e3eeee4
#
_entry.id   e33780983d3c22af6b2523752e3eeee4
#
_cell.length_a   1.000
_cell.length_b   1.000
_cell.length_c   1.000
_cell.angle_alpha   90.00
_cell.angle_beta   90.00
_cell.angle_gamma   90.00
#
_symmetry.space_group_name_H-M   'P 1'
#
loop_
_entity.id
_entity.type
_entity.pdbx_description
1 polymer ?
#
loop_
_entity_poly.entity_id
_entity_poly.type
_entity_poly.pdbx_seq_one_letter_code
_entity_poly.pdbx_strand_id
1 'polypeptide(L)'
;MKVRALFISFAAGLILWPALAEAQLTAADVQTIINQAVTRAVQISPNSVIAVTDREGNVLGVWNVRGGQPDVLEISSCVSKAGTASYLSSNQNAFTSRTAGFIIQQHFPPGVRNTSPGPLVGVGLSNLFSSDINKFRAPGSIISFGSQPGLTINPVFGTSLDGSPGGVPLYKNGRLVGGIGVTGDGVPGPLVFRSQNPFTFIPGYDKDEEIALAGQFGFRPDRSIQADNVYINGIALPYVLSPAPAISPITVTGNAASGYPVQGAPPPFPYPIATFGGVQGEIRQPIVGDPLPGTINGQPRLTAAEVASIISFAADRARTTRAGIRLPIGVPMQVFITVENNPNDPTKKPTVLGAFRTGEATLFSWDVAVQKGRTAVGFSNNSFAVSTRTVGFLAQTKYPPGLDVQDPGPYYGLQEQFSGFRRSALPDFVLDASGTDPRFPNGLTIFPGGFPLYRNGQLIGAIGISGDGVDQDDIVGASGTHPFLAPLAIRADQFAYLGARLPYAKFPRDPDGTDGSVEYPPFTVVAEKLANISTRVSAGTGDNRLIGGFIISGTASKKVIVRAMGPSLGDYGVNSVLTDPTLELHDATGAVIATNDNWADTQQLEVAASGIPPPNELESAIVRTLAPGAYTAIVDGKNGGVGTALVEVYDLSPSSNSTLGNISTRGAVGPQSDVMIGGFIISGTTGNTRVLVRTVAPSLISFGVTDAMPDPTLELRDVNGALIAANDNWREGPEAEIEKTKLAPTNDLESAIVTTLPSGPYTAVIHERTGQSGIGLFEVYNLQNP
;
A
#
# COMPACT_ATOMS: atom_id res chain seq x y z
N MET A 1 29.56 -23.55 8.37
CA MET A 1 29.08 -22.23 8.84
C MET A 1 28.18 -21.68 7.74
N LYS A 2 26.84 -21.54 7.98
CA LYS A 2 25.92 -21.00 6.97
C LYS A 2 26.02 -19.48 7.02
N VAL A 3 26.66 -18.89 6.03
CA VAL A 3 26.66 -17.44 5.83
C VAL A 3 25.28 -17.05 5.31
N ARG A 4 24.44 -16.40 6.15
CA ARG A 4 23.24 -15.71 5.69
C ARG A 4 23.69 -14.42 5.01
N ALA A 5 23.70 -14.42 3.71
CA ALA A 5 23.86 -13.20 2.95
C ALA A 5 22.62 -12.31 3.21
N LEU A 6 22.82 -11.18 3.87
CA LEU A 6 21.81 -10.17 4.08
C LEU A 6 21.69 -9.36 2.77
N PHE A 7 20.71 -9.72 1.93
CA PHE A 7 20.43 -8.96 0.71
C PHE A 7 19.66 -7.71 1.08
N ILE A 8 20.29 -6.57 1.01
CA ILE A 8 19.63 -5.27 1.15
C ILE A 8 19.21 -4.84 -0.25
N SER A 9 17.90 -4.99 -0.55
CA SER A 9 17.32 -4.36 -1.73
C SER A 9 17.24 -2.86 -1.49
N PHE A 10 18.06 -2.08 -2.16
CA PHE A 10 17.92 -0.65 -2.23
C PHE A 10 16.85 -0.30 -3.26
N ALA A 11 15.59 -0.38 -2.83
CA ALA A 11 14.53 0.35 -3.51
C ALA A 11 14.60 1.77 -3.03
N ALA A 12 15.07 2.64 -3.90
CA ALA A 12 15.28 4.02 -3.59
C ALA A 12 13.99 4.77 -3.34
N GLY A 13 13.99 5.55 -2.29
CA GLY A 13 13.27 6.82 -2.15
C GLY A 13 11.75 6.84 -2.25
N LEU A 14 11.08 5.73 -2.41
CA LEU A 14 9.71 5.50 -1.97
C LEU A 14 9.84 4.77 -0.65
N ILE A 15 9.23 5.29 0.37
CA ILE A 15 9.14 4.74 1.72
C ILE A 15 9.66 3.30 1.70
N LEU A 16 10.92 3.12 2.09
CA LEU A 16 11.48 1.81 2.34
C LEU A 16 10.43 1.04 3.14
N TRP A 17 9.77 0.09 2.49
CA TRP A 17 9.26 -1.04 3.20
C TRP A 17 10.49 -1.89 3.50
N PRO A 18 11.10 -1.73 4.68
CA PRO A 18 12.11 -2.69 5.04
C PRO A 18 11.34 -4.00 5.19
N ALA A 19 11.83 -5.04 4.61
CA ALA A 19 11.71 -6.36 5.19
C ALA A 19 12.53 -6.41 6.51
N LEU A 20 12.41 -5.39 7.34
CA LEU A 20 12.52 -5.52 8.78
C LEU A 20 11.37 -6.44 9.12
N ALA A 21 11.62 -7.61 9.68
CA ALA A 21 10.61 -8.47 10.23
C ALA A 21 9.59 -7.55 10.92
N GLU A 22 8.41 -7.39 10.30
CA GLU A 22 7.40 -6.48 10.84
C GLU A 22 7.23 -6.89 12.28
N ALA A 23 7.23 -5.91 13.19
CA ALA A 23 6.97 -6.19 14.58
C ALA A 23 5.63 -6.91 14.64
N GLN A 24 5.62 -8.18 15.03
CA GLN A 24 4.44 -9.02 15.09
C GLN A 24 4.20 -9.44 16.53
N LEU A 25 2.95 -9.72 16.84
CA LEU A 25 2.57 -10.32 18.12
C LEU A 25 2.98 -11.80 18.12
N THR A 26 3.84 -12.18 19.04
CA THR A 26 4.14 -13.58 19.33
C THR A 26 3.03 -14.19 20.19
N ALA A 27 2.94 -15.52 20.27
CA ALA A 27 2.00 -16.19 21.20
C ALA A 27 2.22 -15.75 22.66
N ALA A 28 3.46 -15.49 23.06
CA ALA A 28 3.80 -14.98 24.40
C ALA A 28 3.28 -13.54 24.60
N ASP A 29 3.37 -12.67 23.60
CA ASP A 29 2.77 -11.33 23.64
C ASP A 29 1.26 -11.43 23.82
N VAL A 30 0.59 -12.26 23.00
CA VAL A 30 -0.87 -12.46 23.08
C VAL A 30 -1.29 -12.98 24.46
N GLN A 31 -0.56 -13.95 25.00
CA GLN A 31 -0.82 -14.46 26.35
C GLN A 31 -0.63 -13.37 27.41
N THR A 32 0.39 -12.54 27.27
CA THR A 32 0.64 -11.39 28.17
C THR A 32 -0.52 -10.40 28.13
N ILE A 33 -0.98 -10.01 26.94
CA ILE A 33 -2.13 -9.12 26.74
C ILE A 33 -3.38 -9.69 27.42
N ILE A 34 -3.67 -10.99 27.19
CA ILE A 34 -4.81 -11.67 27.79
C ILE A 34 -4.68 -11.71 29.32
N ASN A 35 -3.51 -12.08 29.86
CA ASN A 35 -3.27 -12.11 31.31
C ASN A 35 -3.58 -10.75 31.97
N GLN A 36 -3.13 -9.67 31.36
CA GLN A 36 -3.33 -8.31 31.84
C GLN A 36 -4.82 -7.92 31.81
N ALA A 37 -5.50 -8.19 30.70
CA ALA A 37 -6.92 -7.89 30.56
C ALA A 37 -7.78 -8.71 31.54
N VAL A 38 -7.53 -10.03 31.66
CA VAL A 38 -8.23 -10.90 32.61
C VAL A 38 -8.01 -10.45 34.06
N THR A 39 -6.78 -10.02 34.41
CA THR A 39 -6.48 -9.50 35.75
C THR A 39 -7.40 -8.35 36.13
N ARG A 40 -7.74 -7.47 35.21
CA ARG A 40 -8.70 -6.40 35.44
C ARG A 40 -10.14 -6.88 35.37
N ALA A 41 -10.46 -7.72 34.38
CA ALA A 41 -11.81 -8.23 34.16
C ALA A 41 -12.38 -8.94 35.38
N VAL A 42 -11.60 -9.81 36.05
CA VAL A 42 -12.07 -10.53 37.27
C VAL A 42 -12.45 -9.58 38.41
N GLN A 43 -11.96 -8.33 38.40
CA GLN A 43 -12.26 -7.34 39.44
C GLN A 43 -13.51 -6.53 39.13
N ILE A 44 -13.79 -6.21 37.87
CA ILE A 44 -14.84 -5.23 37.51
C ILE A 44 -15.91 -5.78 36.55
N SER A 45 -15.63 -6.83 35.80
CA SER A 45 -16.54 -7.45 34.82
C SER A 45 -16.16 -8.91 34.55
N PRO A 46 -16.46 -9.85 35.46
CA PRO A 46 -16.06 -11.26 35.31
C PRO A 46 -16.77 -11.98 34.17
N ASN A 47 -17.78 -11.38 33.54
CA ASN A 47 -18.47 -11.91 32.36
C ASN A 47 -17.81 -11.56 31.05
N SER A 48 -16.66 -10.88 31.07
CA SER A 48 -16.03 -10.39 29.85
C SER A 48 -15.49 -11.51 28.96
N VAL A 49 -15.60 -11.28 27.65
CA VAL A 49 -14.91 -12.02 26.58
C VAL A 49 -13.90 -11.09 25.94
N ILE A 50 -12.68 -11.57 25.75
CA ILE A 50 -11.53 -10.80 25.32
C ILE A 50 -11.00 -11.41 24.03
N ALA A 51 -10.81 -10.61 22.99
CA ALA A 51 -10.18 -11.03 21.74
C ALA A 51 -8.92 -10.21 21.45
N VAL A 52 -7.94 -10.85 20.84
CA VAL A 52 -6.73 -10.20 20.30
C VAL A 52 -6.65 -10.52 18.81
N THR A 53 -6.46 -9.48 18.01
CA THR A 53 -6.23 -9.61 16.57
C THR A 53 -4.86 -9.04 16.21
N ASP A 54 -4.27 -9.51 15.10
CA ASP A 54 -3.12 -8.83 14.52
C ASP A 54 -3.55 -7.62 13.67
N ARG A 55 -2.57 -6.94 13.08
CA ARG A 55 -2.80 -5.79 12.21
C ARG A 55 -3.66 -6.12 10.97
N GLU A 56 -3.55 -7.34 10.47
CA GLU A 56 -4.25 -7.85 9.30
C GLU A 56 -5.63 -8.46 9.67
N GLY A 57 -6.04 -8.40 10.94
CA GLY A 57 -7.32 -8.89 11.43
C GLY A 57 -7.37 -10.41 11.69
N ASN A 58 -6.24 -11.12 11.70
CA ASN A 58 -6.23 -12.50 12.14
C ASN A 58 -6.55 -12.57 13.62
N VAL A 59 -7.45 -13.46 14.01
CA VAL A 59 -7.79 -13.68 15.43
C VAL A 59 -6.68 -14.51 16.06
N LEU A 60 -5.96 -13.91 17.02
CA LEU A 60 -4.82 -14.52 17.68
C LEU A 60 -5.20 -15.21 19.01
N GLY A 61 -6.42 -15.01 19.45
CA GLY A 61 -7.01 -15.68 20.61
C GLY A 61 -8.31 -15.04 21.01
N VAL A 62 -9.23 -15.86 21.53
CA VAL A 62 -10.43 -15.41 22.23
C VAL A 62 -10.46 -16.06 23.58
N TRP A 63 -10.70 -15.28 24.64
CA TRP A 63 -10.65 -15.72 26.01
C TRP A 63 -11.96 -15.39 26.75
N ASN A 64 -12.59 -16.38 27.35
CA ASN A 64 -13.79 -16.20 28.20
C ASN A 64 -13.39 -16.15 29.66
N VAL A 65 -13.51 -15.02 30.32
CA VAL A 65 -13.10 -14.82 31.72
C VAL A 65 -13.84 -15.76 32.68
N ARG A 66 -15.13 -15.96 32.46
CA ARG A 66 -15.97 -16.88 33.29
C ARG A 66 -15.75 -18.36 32.98
N GLY A 67 -14.97 -18.69 31.91
CA GLY A 67 -14.79 -20.06 31.42
C GLY A 67 -15.94 -20.54 30.52
N GLY A 68 -15.72 -21.68 29.86
CA GLY A 68 -16.64 -22.24 28.89
C GLY A 68 -16.60 -21.53 27.51
N GLN A 69 -17.50 -21.95 26.63
CA GLN A 69 -17.59 -21.39 25.27
C GLN A 69 -18.47 -20.11 25.31
N PRO A 70 -17.95 -18.95 24.85
CA PRO A 70 -18.76 -17.77 24.65
C PRO A 70 -19.76 -18.00 23.50
N ASP A 71 -20.84 -17.23 23.48
CA ASP A 71 -21.74 -17.28 22.35
C ASP A 71 -21.15 -16.56 21.11
N VAL A 72 -21.79 -16.78 19.96
CA VAL A 72 -21.32 -16.23 18.69
C VAL A 72 -21.31 -14.69 18.70
N LEU A 73 -22.25 -14.05 19.41
CA LEU A 73 -22.33 -12.59 19.51
C LEU A 73 -21.23 -12.01 20.35
N GLU A 74 -20.91 -12.66 21.48
CA GLU A 74 -19.81 -12.25 22.36
C GLU A 74 -18.48 -12.32 21.59
N ILE A 75 -18.25 -13.42 20.86
CA ILE A 75 -17.06 -13.58 20.02
C ILE A 75 -17.02 -12.50 18.93
N SER A 76 -18.11 -12.34 18.19
CA SER A 76 -18.20 -11.38 17.09
C SER A 76 -18.01 -9.93 17.57
N SER A 77 -18.57 -9.57 18.73
CA SER A 77 -18.44 -8.24 19.31
C SER A 77 -17.00 -7.93 19.74
N CYS A 78 -16.36 -8.80 20.54
CA CYS A 78 -14.99 -8.54 20.99
C CYS A 78 -13.99 -8.54 19.81
N VAL A 79 -14.15 -9.42 18.82
CA VAL A 79 -13.32 -9.43 17.61
C VAL A 79 -13.56 -8.18 16.76
N SER A 80 -14.81 -7.73 16.61
CA SER A 80 -15.14 -6.48 15.90
C SER A 80 -14.51 -5.26 16.55
N LYS A 81 -14.56 -5.14 17.89
CA LYS A 81 -13.89 -4.06 18.61
C LYS A 81 -12.36 -4.09 18.43
N ALA A 82 -11.73 -5.27 18.54
CA ALA A 82 -10.30 -5.43 18.31
C ALA A 82 -9.91 -5.04 16.88
N GLY A 83 -10.66 -5.57 15.89
CA GLY A 83 -10.48 -5.27 14.48
C GLY A 83 -10.67 -3.78 14.17
N THR A 84 -11.71 -3.14 14.71
CA THR A 84 -11.94 -1.70 14.52
C THR A 84 -10.75 -0.86 14.96
N ALA A 85 -10.23 -1.12 16.15
CA ALA A 85 -9.07 -0.40 16.67
C ALA A 85 -7.81 -0.66 15.82
N SER A 86 -7.59 -1.89 15.36
CA SER A 86 -6.48 -2.26 14.49
C SER A 86 -6.60 -1.63 13.10
N TYR A 87 -7.78 -1.72 12.47
CA TYR A 87 -7.97 -1.28 11.08
C TYR A 87 -7.97 0.24 10.92
N LEU A 88 -8.52 0.98 11.88
CA LEU A 88 -8.56 2.44 11.81
C LEU A 88 -7.24 3.09 12.25
N SER A 89 -6.37 2.35 12.94
CA SER A 89 -5.04 2.83 13.34
C SER A 89 -4.01 2.66 12.23
N SER A 90 -2.93 3.43 12.35
CA SER A 90 -1.73 3.35 11.52
C SER A 90 -0.48 3.47 12.42
N ASN A 91 0.71 3.42 11.85
CA ASN A 91 1.92 3.73 12.62
C ASN A 91 2.00 5.20 13.06
N GLN A 92 1.14 6.07 12.54
CA GLN A 92 1.19 7.52 12.73
C GLN A 92 -0.02 8.09 13.45
N ASN A 93 -1.17 7.39 13.45
CA ASN A 93 -2.38 7.75 14.20
C ASN A 93 -2.97 6.51 14.85
N ALA A 94 -3.26 6.60 16.15
CA ALA A 94 -3.85 5.53 16.95
C ALA A 94 -5.29 5.85 17.29
N PHE A 95 -6.22 5.00 16.85
CA PHE A 95 -7.66 5.13 17.06
C PHE A 95 -8.20 3.94 17.83
N THR A 96 -9.22 4.20 18.64
CA THR A 96 -9.97 3.19 19.39
C THR A 96 -11.33 2.93 18.73
N SER A 97 -12.03 1.90 19.17
CA SER A 97 -13.42 1.72 18.76
C SER A 97 -14.31 2.89 19.21
N ARG A 98 -14.01 3.54 20.34
CA ARG A 98 -14.67 4.77 20.76
C ARG A 98 -14.44 5.92 19.78
N THR A 99 -13.23 6.08 19.28
CA THR A 99 -12.93 7.06 18.22
C THR A 99 -13.77 6.80 16.96
N ALA A 100 -13.89 5.53 16.57
CA ALA A 100 -14.77 5.11 15.47
C ALA A 100 -16.22 5.53 15.72
N GLY A 101 -16.76 5.24 16.90
CA GLY A 101 -18.11 5.63 17.29
C GLY A 101 -18.36 7.13 17.25
N PHE A 102 -17.34 7.94 17.48
CA PHE A 102 -17.43 9.40 17.42
C PHE A 102 -17.51 9.94 15.98
N ILE A 103 -16.77 9.37 15.04
CA ILE A 103 -16.61 9.90 13.68
C ILE A 103 -17.62 9.35 12.65
N ILE A 104 -18.43 8.34 13.03
CA ILE A 104 -19.46 7.75 12.16
C ILE A 104 -20.85 8.39 12.34
N GLN A 105 -20.99 9.39 13.21
CA GLN A 105 -22.27 9.98 13.54
C GLN A 105 -22.89 10.75 12.37
N GLN A 106 -24.22 10.77 12.32
CA GLN A 106 -24.96 11.51 11.30
C GLN A 106 -24.81 13.03 11.45
N HIS A 107 -24.53 13.50 12.66
CA HIS A 107 -24.17 14.87 12.98
C HIS A 107 -22.82 14.90 13.68
N PHE A 108 -21.94 15.80 13.26
CA PHE A 108 -20.61 15.91 13.82
C PHE A 108 -20.34 17.34 14.33
N PRO A 109 -19.95 17.54 15.61
CA PRO A 109 -19.72 16.49 16.61
C PRO A 109 -21.03 15.84 17.14
N PRO A 110 -20.95 14.66 17.72
CA PRO A 110 -22.12 14.00 18.33
C PRO A 110 -22.86 14.91 19.31
N GLY A 111 -24.20 14.86 19.26
CA GLY A 111 -25.07 15.65 20.16
C GLY A 111 -25.41 17.06 19.63
N VAL A 112 -24.81 17.51 18.54
CA VAL A 112 -25.14 18.80 17.88
C VAL A 112 -26.03 18.53 16.66
N ARG A 113 -27.23 19.12 16.67
CA ARG A 113 -28.22 18.90 15.60
C ARG A 113 -27.96 19.77 14.36
N ASN A 114 -28.45 19.30 13.22
CA ASN A 114 -28.37 20.00 11.92
C ASN A 114 -26.96 20.43 11.52
N THR A 115 -25.96 19.63 11.89
CA THR A 115 -24.58 19.75 11.45
C THR A 115 -24.26 18.72 10.35
N SER A 116 -23.17 18.95 9.64
CA SER A 116 -22.69 18.00 8.64
C SER A 116 -22.42 16.62 9.26
N PRO A 117 -22.58 15.54 8.49
CA PRO A 117 -22.22 14.21 8.95
C PRO A 117 -20.74 14.08 9.34
N GLY A 118 -20.45 13.13 10.21
CA GLY A 118 -19.09 12.73 10.55
C GLY A 118 -18.35 12.18 9.32
N PRO A 119 -17.00 12.21 9.33
CA PRO A 119 -16.20 11.88 8.16
C PRO A 119 -16.29 10.42 7.71
N LEU A 120 -16.76 9.51 8.58
CA LEU A 120 -17.03 8.10 8.23
C LEU A 120 -18.53 7.74 8.35
N VAL A 121 -19.41 8.71 8.24
CA VAL A 121 -20.85 8.44 8.16
C VAL A 121 -21.16 7.46 7.03
N GLY A 122 -22.12 6.58 7.24
CA GLY A 122 -22.45 5.51 6.29
C GLY A 122 -21.67 4.21 6.54
N VAL A 123 -20.45 4.27 7.07
CA VAL A 123 -19.70 3.06 7.45
C VAL A 123 -20.47 2.25 8.48
N GLY A 124 -21.05 2.91 9.51
CA GLY A 124 -21.90 2.26 10.49
C GLY A 124 -23.26 1.78 9.99
N LEU A 125 -23.68 2.23 8.79
CA LEU A 125 -24.93 1.83 8.14
C LEU A 125 -24.72 0.81 7.01
N SER A 126 -23.47 0.51 6.65
CA SER A 126 -23.14 -0.47 5.64
C SER A 126 -23.22 -1.89 6.20
N ASN A 127 -23.56 -2.86 5.36
CA ASN A 127 -23.50 -4.25 5.76
C ASN A 127 -22.09 -4.82 5.76
N LEU A 128 -21.23 -4.20 6.55
CA LEU A 128 -19.87 -4.65 6.74
C LEU A 128 -19.78 -6.03 7.43
N PHE A 129 -20.84 -6.43 8.09
CA PHE A 129 -20.98 -7.79 8.65
C PHE A 129 -21.14 -8.88 7.56
N SER A 130 -21.58 -8.53 6.36
CA SER A 130 -21.54 -9.41 5.19
C SER A 130 -20.18 -9.39 4.51
N SER A 131 -19.42 -8.32 4.73
CA SER A 131 -18.04 -8.26 4.34
C SER A 131 -17.24 -9.14 5.27
N ASP A 132 -16.55 -10.05 4.70
CA ASP A 132 -15.95 -11.14 5.43
C ASP A 132 -14.56 -10.79 5.95
N ILE A 133 -14.48 -9.77 6.82
CA ILE A 133 -13.22 -9.23 7.33
C ILE A 133 -12.27 -10.34 7.78
N ASN A 134 -12.82 -11.44 8.31
CA ASN A 134 -12.03 -12.56 8.80
C ASN A 134 -12.11 -13.80 7.89
N LYS A 135 -13.03 -13.83 6.92
CA LYS A 135 -13.22 -14.99 6.04
C LYS A 135 -12.49 -14.86 4.71
N PHE A 136 -12.16 -13.66 4.24
CA PHE A 136 -11.51 -13.46 2.92
C PHE A 136 -10.18 -14.23 2.79
N ARG A 137 -9.63 -14.72 3.88
CA ARG A 137 -8.46 -15.60 3.93
C ARG A 137 -8.79 -17.08 3.96
N ALA A 138 -10.04 -17.43 4.18
CA ALA A 138 -10.47 -18.83 4.19
C ALA A 138 -10.46 -19.41 2.77
N PRO A 139 -10.15 -20.72 2.59
CA PRO A 139 -10.27 -21.38 1.30
C PRO A 139 -11.66 -21.20 0.72
N GLY A 140 -11.72 -20.79 -0.55
CA GLY A 140 -12.99 -20.56 -1.25
C GLY A 140 -13.71 -19.25 -0.93
N SER A 141 -13.11 -18.33 -0.16
CA SER A 141 -13.68 -17.00 0.05
C SER A 141 -13.70 -16.18 -1.24
N ILE A 142 -14.56 -15.16 -1.27
CA ILE A 142 -14.87 -14.39 -2.50
C ILE A 142 -13.66 -13.62 -3.03
N ILE A 143 -12.73 -13.27 -2.15
CA ILE A 143 -11.59 -12.40 -2.45
C ILE A 143 -10.23 -12.97 -2.02
N SER A 144 -10.18 -14.23 -1.58
CA SER A 144 -8.96 -14.85 -1.07
C SER A 144 -8.16 -15.56 -2.18
N PHE A 145 -6.84 -15.46 -2.09
CA PHE A 145 -5.89 -16.32 -2.82
C PHE A 145 -5.63 -17.68 -2.14
N GLY A 146 -6.36 -18.01 -1.10
CA GLY A 146 -6.17 -19.18 -0.29
C GLY A 146 -5.85 -18.85 1.17
N SER A 147 -5.78 -19.87 2.01
CA SER A 147 -5.43 -19.74 3.42
C SER A 147 -3.95 -19.36 3.60
N GLN A 148 -3.67 -18.50 4.57
CA GLN A 148 -2.28 -18.27 4.98
C GLN A 148 -1.73 -19.51 5.72
N PRO A 149 -0.54 -20.01 5.35
CA PRO A 149 0.07 -21.13 6.04
C PRO A 149 0.29 -20.83 7.53
N GLY A 150 -0.03 -21.79 8.39
CA GLY A 150 0.29 -21.74 9.82
C GLY A 150 -0.74 -21.03 10.71
N LEU A 151 -1.85 -20.53 10.14
CA LEU A 151 -2.96 -19.98 10.92
C LEU A 151 -4.14 -20.96 10.93
N THR A 152 -4.66 -21.23 12.13
CA THR A 152 -5.98 -21.89 12.26
C THR A 152 -7.04 -20.84 12.01
N ILE A 153 -7.59 -20.79 10.81
CA ILE A 153 -8.64 -19.82 10.47
C ILE A 153 -9.99 -20.46 10.78
N ASN A 154 -10.57 -20.02 11.89
CA ASN A 154 -12.00 -20.18 12.11
C ASN A 154 -12.65 -18.83 11.76
N PRO A 155 -13.50 -18.80 10.72
CA PRO A 155 -14.21 -17.58 10.38
C PRO A 155 -15.07 -17.15 11.57
N VAL A 156 -14.97 -15.89 11.97
CA VAL A 156 -15.84 -15.30 12.97
C VAL A 156 -16.98 -14.64 12.23
N PHE A 157 -18.14 -15.23 12.33
CA PHE A 157 -19.34 -14.72 11.66
C PHE A 157 -19.89 -13.49 12.37
N GLY A 158 -20.48 -12.57 11.60
CA GLY A 158 -21.11 -11.38 12.15
C GLY A 158 -20.14 -10.28 12.58
N THR A 159 -18.86 -10.38 12.23
CA THR A 159 -17.89 -9.31 12.50
C THR A 159 -18.11 -8.11 11.58
N SER A 160 -17.87 -6.92 12.16
CA SER A 160 -18.06 -5.63 11.50
C SER A 160 -17.09 -4.62 12.10
N LEU A 161 -17.14 -3.35 11.66
CA LEU A 161 -16.59 -2.25 12.46
C LEU A 161 -17.56 -1.96 13.63
N ASP A 162 -17.02 -1.84 14.83
CA ASP A 162 -17.76 -1.59 16.04
C ASP A 162 -17.30 -0.27 16.70
N GLY A 163 -18.22 0.68 16.85
CA GLY A 163 -17.96 2.00 17.45
C GLY A 163 -18.19 2.07 18.94
N SER A 164 -18.55 0.95 19.61
CA SER A 164 -18.71 0.92 21.07
C SER A 164 -17.34 0.86 21.76
N PRO A 165 -17.22 1.38 23.01
CA PRO A 165 -15.99 1.28 23.77
C PRO A 165 -15.52 -0.16 24.00
N GLY A 166 -14.23 -0.35 24.23
CA GLY A 166 -13.64 -1.65 24.54
C GLY A 166 -12.67 -2.19 23.48
N GLY A 167 -12.47 -1.48 22.39
CA GLY A 167 -11.44 -1.80 21.40
C GLY A 167 -10.29 -0.81 21.45
N VAL A 168 -9.04 -1.27 21.66
CA VAL A 168 -7.85 -0.41 21.64
C VAL A 168 -6.72 -1.04 20.81
N PRO A 169 -5.94 -0.22 20.07
CA PRO A 169 -4.87 -0.71 19.21
C PRO A 169 -3.66 -1.14 20.02
N LEU A 170 -2.89 -2.09 19.48
CA LEU A 170 -1.68 -2.62 20.09
C LEU A 170 -0.46 -2.21 19.25
N TYR A 171 0.56 -1.70 19.93
CA TYR A 171 1.83 -1.27 19.33
C TYR A 171 3.01 -2.00 19.95
N LYS A 172 4.00 -2.32 19.14
CA LYS A 172 5.28 -2.90 19.55
C LYS A 172 6.40 -2.17 18.84
N ASN A 173 7.35 -1.62 19.61
CA ASN A 173 8.45 -0.80 19.05
C ASN A 173 7.95 0.36 18.15
N GLY A 174 6.90 1.05 18.58
CA GLY A 174 6.32 2.18 17.86
C GLY A 174 5.50 1.80 16.60
N ARG A 175 5.31 0.51 16.31
CA ARG A 175 4.54 0.03 15.16
C ARG A 175 3.23 -0.62 15.58
N LEU A 176 2.19 -0.36 14.83
CA LEU A 176 0.90 -1.02 14.97
C LEU A 176 1.06 -2.53 14.68
N VAL A 177 0.68 -3.36 15.64
CA VAL A 177 0.78 -4.83 15.51
C VAL A 177 -0.55 -5.54 15.64
N GLY A 178 -1.63 -4.84 16.05
CA GLY A 178 -2.96 -5.44 16.19
C GLY A 178 -3.90 -4.62 17.05
N GLY A 179 -4.90 -5.28 17.60
CA GLY A 179 -5.86 -4.71 18.53
C GLY A 179 -6.32 -5.72 19.58
N ILE A 180 -6.76 -5.20 20.71
CA ILE A 180 -7.52 -5.94 21.73
C ILE A 180 -8.93 -5.42 21.80
N GLY A 181 -9.91 -6.32 21.88
CA GLY A 181 -11.31 -5.99 22.04
C GLY A 181 -11.94 -6.77 23.21
N VAL A 182 -12.79 -6.09 23.96
CA VAL A 182 -13.47 -6.62 25.13
C VAL A 182 -14.96 -6.38 25.01
N THR A 183 -15.77 -7.38 25.36
CA THR A 183 -17.20 -7.28 25.54
C THR A 183 -17.62 -7.99 26.81
N GLY A 184 -18.50 -7.38 27.60
CA GLY A 184 -18.94 -7.89 28.89
C GLY A 184 -20.00 -7.01 29.52
N ASP A 185 -19.72 -6.50 30.75
CA ASP A 185 -20.63 -5.62 31.51
C ASP A 185 -20.41 -4.13 31.19
N GLY A 186 -19.68 -3.80 30.14
CA GLY A 186 -19.62 -2.46 29.55
C GLY A 186 -20.90 -2.15 28.78
N VAL A 187 -20.89 -1.03 28.05
CA VAL A 187 -21.99 -0.73 27.14
C VAL A 187 -21.97 -1.79 26.05
N PRO A 188 -23.07 -2.57 25.89
CA PRO A 188 -23.13 -3.55 24.82
C PRO A 188 -22.91 -2.83 23.50
N GLY A 189 -22.01 -3.36 22.72
CA GLY A 189 -21.81 -2.93 21.33
C GLY A 189 -23.15 -2.85 20.64
N PRO A 190 -23.32 -1.93 19.70
CA PRO A 190 -24.46 -2.04 18.85
C PRO A 190 -24.34 -3.43 18.27
N LEU A 191 -25.26 -4.28 18.65
CA LEU A 191 -25.44 -5.51 17.92
C LEU A 191 -25.38 -5.09 16.47
N VAL A 192 -24.44 -5.63 15.74
CA VAL A 192 -24.20 -5.47 14.30
C VAL A 192 -25.51 -5.37 13.51
N PHE A 193 -26.58 -5.75 14.09
CA PHE A 193 -27.92 -5.95 13.59
C PHE A 193 -28.91 -4.84 13.91
N ARG A 194 -28.49 -3.78 14.56
CA ARG A 194 -29.33 -2.58 14.78
C ARG A 194 -28.94 -1.49 13.79
N SER A 195 -28.88 -1.84 12.53
CA SER A 195 -28.60 -0.92 11.41
C SER A 195 -29.54 0.29 11.37
N GLN A 196 -30.65 0.27 12.07
CA GLN A 196 -31.64 1.35 12.11
C GLN A 196 -31.35 2.46 13.13
N ASN A 197 -30.38 2.25 13.99
CA ASN A 197 -29.87 3.32 14.85
C ASN A 197 -28.37 3.42 14.63
N PRO A 198 -27.92 4.43 13.85
CA PRO A 198 -26.52 4.77 13.84
C PRO A 198 -26.08 4.90 15.29
N PHE A 199 -24.91 4.37 15.60
CA PHE A 199 -24.37 4.35 16.94
C PHE A 199 -24.57 5.68 17.64
N THR A 200 -25.24 5.69 18.75
CA THR A 200 -25.21 6.85 19.62
C THR A 200 -23.82 6.86 20.26
N PHE A 201 -23.05 7.90 20.05
CA PHE A 201 -21.78 8.06 20.77
C PHE A 201 -22.02 7.98 22.27
N ILE A 202 -21.23 7.14 22.96
CA ILE A 202 -21.37 6.90 24.38
C ILE A 202 -20.32 7.75 25.11
N PRO A 203 -20.73 8.83 25.78
CA PRO A 203 -19.86 9.63 26.61
C PRO A 203 -19.61 8.92 27.95
N GLY A 204 -18.40 9.04 28.49
CA GLY A 204 -18.06 8.63 29.84
C GLY A 204 -17.35 7.27 29.96
N TYR A 205 -17.25 6.83 31.20
CA TYR A 205 -16.57 5.61 31.62
C TYR A 205 -17.25 4.34 31.07
N ASP A 206 -16.41 3.37 30.68
CA ASP A 206 -16.86 2.06 30.24
C ASP A 206 -15.91 0.96 30.74
N LYS A 207 -16.48 -0.12 31.28
CA LYS A 207 -15.71 -1.24 31.85
C LYS A 207 -14.91 -2.00 30.78
N ASP A 208 -15.49 -2.24 29.62
CA ASP A 208 -14.84 -2.97 28.53
C ASP A 208 -13.61 -2.20 28.06
N GLU A 209 -13.69 -0.86 27.96
CA GLU A 209 -12.57 0.01 27.62
C GLU A 209 -11.46 -0.03 28.67
N GLU A 210 -11.80 0.00 29.98
CA GLU A 210 -10.82 -0.09 31.04
C GLU A 210 -10.08 -1.44 31.02
N ILE A 211 -10.80 -2.54 30.78
CA ILE A 211 -10.21 -3.88 30.65
C ILE A 211 -9.28 -3.96 29.43
N ALA A 212 -9.70 -3.40 28.30
CA ALA A 212 -8.87 -3.33 27.10
C ALA A 212 -7.59 -2.52 27.33
N LEU A 213 -7.68 -1.40 28.04
CA LEU A 213 -6.52 -0.57 28.47
C LEU A 213 -5.57 -1.32 29.40
N ALA A 214 -6.10 -2.21 30.27
CA ALA A 214 -5.26 -3.10 31.05
C ALA A 214 -4.46 -4.07 30.15
N GLY A 215 -5.12 -4.69 29.18
CA GLY A 215 -4.48 -5.58 28.21
C GLY A 215 -3.43 -4.86 27.34
N GLN A 216 -3.61 -3.57 27.06
CA GLN A 216 -2.72 -2.74 26.26
C GLN A 216 -1.39 -2.38 26.97
N PHE A 217 -1.24 -2.69 28.27
CA PHE A 217 -0.04 -2.33 29.03
C PHE A 217 1.20 -2.98 28.42
N GLY A 218 2.23 -2.18 28.12
CA GLY A 218 3.42 -2.62 27.38
C GLY A 218 3.27 -2.62 25.84
N PHE A 219 2.04 -2.41 25.33
CA PHE A 219 1.71 -2.36 23.90
C PHE A 219 0.97 -1.07 23.54
N ARG A 220 1.18 0.00 24.27
CA ARG A 220 0.53 1.29 24.06
C ARG A 220 1.12 2.06 22.89
N PRO A 221 0.30 2.80 22.11
CA PRO A 221 0.81 3.79 21.19
C PRO A 221 1.52 4.92 21.93
N ASP A 222 2.47 5.56 21.25
CA ASP A 222 3.01 6.82 21.73
C ASP A 222 1.89 7.85 21.92
N ARG A 223 2.02 8.70 22.94
CA ARG A 223 1.01 9.70 23.26
C ARG A 223 0.76 10.68 22.12
N SER A 224 1.79 11.01 21.34
CA SER A 224 1.72 11.97 20.24
C SER A 224 0.85 11.52 19.08
N ILE A 225 0.66 10.19 18.89
CA ILE A 225 -0.17 9.64 17.80
C ILE A 225 -1.58 9.24 18.24
N GLN A 226 -1.96 9.42 19.51
CA GLN A 226 -3.31 9.09 19.99
C GLN A 226 -4.35 10.04 19.38
N ALA A 227 -5.57 9.55 19.23
CA ALA A 227 -6.67 10.24 18.55
C ALA A 227 -6.95 11.66 19.09
N ASP A 228 -6.73 11.90 20.37
CA ASP A 228 -6.94 13.22 21.00
C ASP A 228 -5.92 14.30 20.56
N ASN A 229 -4.93 13.91 19.74
CA ASN A 229 -4.06 14.82 18.98
C ASN A 229 -4.51 14.98 17.53
N VAL A 230 -5.58 14.31 17.11
CA VAL A 230 -6.13 14.40 15.75
C VAL A 230 -7.37 15.28 15.76
N TYR A 231 -7.39 16.29 14.89
CA TYR A 231 -8.49 17.26 14.81
C TYR A 231 -9.22 17.14 13.48
N ILE A 232 -10.55 17.04 13.53
CA ILE A 232 -11.43 17.11 12.37
C ILE A 232 -12.36 18.30 12.54
N ASN A 233 -12.36 19.21 11.59
CA ASN A 233 -13.12 20.47 11.66
C ASN A 233 -12.88 21.26 12.96
N GLY A 234 -11.65 21.22 13.48
CA GLY A 234 -11.27 21.88 14.73
C GLY A 234 -11.69 21.16 16.01
N ILE A 235 -12.24 19.94 15.91
CA ILE A 235 -12.69 19.14 17.05
C ILE A 235 -11.70 18.01 17.29
N ALA A 236 -11.14 17.94 18.50
CA ALA A 236 -10.28 16.84 18.91
C ALA A 236 -11.09 15.54 19.02
N LEU A 237 -10.53 14.45 18.51
CA LEU A 237 -11.19 13.14 18.59
C LEU A 237 -10.97 12.51 19.97
N PRO A 238 -11.94 11.78 20.54
CA PRO A 238 -11.71 11.04 21.78
C PRO A 238 -10.85 9.81 21.50
N TYR A 239 -9.79 9.60 22.28
CA TYR A 239 -9.04 8.35 22.28
C TYR A 239 -9.72 7.34 23.22
N VAL A 240 -9.71 7.60 24.51
CA VAL A 240 -10.39 6.82 25.57
C VAL A 240 -10.96 7.76 26.63
N LEU A 241 -11.99 7.34 27.34
CA LEU A 241 -12.58 8.08 28.45
C LEU A 241 -12.52 7.31 29.78
N SER A 242 -12.09 6.07 29.75
CA SER A 242 -11.85 5.25 30.93
C SER A 242 -10.40 5.38 31.41
N PRO A 243 -10.13 5.28 32.70
CA PRO A 243 -8.76 5.35 33.22
C PRO A 243 -7.97 4.12 32.84
N ALA A 244 -6.67 4.29 32.59
CA ALA A 244 -5.76 3.17 32.42
C ALA A 244 -5.38 2.62 33.81
N PRO A 245 -5.77 1.36 34.16
CA PRO A 245 -5.49 0.82 35.46
C PRO A 245 -4.02 0.50 35.68
N ALA A 246 -3.55 0.62 36.91
CA ALA A 246 -2.31 -0.04 37.33
C ALA A 246 -2.63 -1.51 37.65
N ILE A 247 -1.90 -2.43 37.03
CA ILE A 247 -2.12 -3.87 37.15
C ILE A 247 -0.86 -4.61 37.55
N SER A 248 -1.06 -5.69 38.34
CA SER A 248 -0.04 -6.74 38.53
C SER A 248 -0.59 -8.01 37.90
N PRO A 249 -0.14 -8.37 36.67
CA PRO A 249 -0.76 -9.45 35.92
C PRO A 249 -0.68 -10.81 36.62
N ILE A 250 -1.78 -11.53 36.57
CA ILE A 250 -1.83 -12.96 36.94
C ILE A 250 -1.61 -13.81 35.66
N THR A 251 -1.07 -15.00 35.82
CA THR A 251 -1.01 -15.97 34.73
C THR A 251 -2.33 -16.75 34.70
N VAL A 252 -2.99 -16.74 33.53
CA VAL A 252 -4.24 -17.48 33.32
C VAL A 252 -4.02 -18.63 32.34
N THR A 253 -4.74 -19.73 32.55
CA THR A 253 -4.68 -20.92 31.71
C THR A 253 -6.08 -21.51 31.52
N GLY A 254 -6.30 -22.14 30.35
CA GLY A 254 -7.44 -23.05 30.17
C GLY A 254 -8.77 -22.46 29.71
N ASN A 255 -8.90 -21.15 29.52
CA ASN A 255 -10.16 -20.50 29.16
C ASN A 255 -10.20 -19.94 27.72
N ALA A 256 -9.31 -20.41 26.85
CA ALA A 256 -9.40 -20.06 25.43
C ALA A 256 -10.70 -20.65 24.84
N ALA A 257 -11.41 -19.83 24.05
CA ALA A 257 -12.62 -20.29 23.38
C ALA A 257 -12.26 -21.35 22.33
N SER A 258 -13.12 -22.39 22.23
CA SER A 258 -12.92 -23.45 21.26
C SER A 258 -12.82 -22.89 19.83
N GLY A 259 -11.79 -23.30 19.12
CA GLY A 259 -11.52 -22.82 17.76
C GLY A 259 -10.69 -21.52 17.69
N TYR A 260 -10.41 -20.86 18.82
CA TYR A 260 -9.64 -19.61 18.87
C TYR A 260 -8.52 -19.68 19.91
N PRO A 261 -7.56 -20.62 19.76
CA PRO A 261 -6.46 -20.77 20.71
C PRO A 261 -5.56 -19.52 20.70
N VAL A 262 -4.82 -19.34 21.81
CA VAL A 262 -3.78 -18.32 21.88
C VAL A 262 -2.63 -18.70 20.92
N GLN A 263 -2.34 -17.84 19.97
CA GLN A 263 -1.32 -18.05 18.94
C GLN A 263 -0.62 -16.74 18.56
N GLY A 264 0.54 -16.84 17.93
CA GLY A 264 1.23 -15.68 17.36
C GLY A 264 0.64 -15.27 16.00
N ALA A 265 0.90 -14.04 15.60
CA ALA A 265 0.58 -13.57 14.24
C ALA A 265 1.28 -14.44 13.20
N PRO A 266 0.61 -14.79 12.09
CA PRO A 266 1.23 -15.54 10.99
C PRO A 266 2.30 -14.66 10.30
N PRO A 267 3.28 -15.28 9.63
CA PRO A 267 4.19 -14.53 8.79
C PRO A 267 3.41 -13.81 7.68
N PRO A 268 3.87 -12.62 7.22
CA PRO A 268 3.25 -11.92 6.11
C PRO A 268 3.17 -12.83 4.87
N PHE A 269 2.03 -12.79 4.19
CA PHE A 269 1.88 -13.49 2.92
C PHE A 269 2.67 -12.76 1.83
N PRO A 270 3.51 -13.44 1.02
CA PRO A 270 4.33 -12.81 0.00
C PRO A 270 3.49 -12.48 -1.26
N TYR A 271 2.74 -11.39 -1.21
CA TYR A 271 2.01 -10.91 -2.39
C TYR A 271 2.97 -10.35 -3.44
N PRO A 272 2.70 -10.57 -4.75
CA PRO A 272 3.48 -9.93 -5.80
C PRO A 272 3.44 -8.41 -5.68
N ILE A 273 4.60 -7.79 -5.87
CA ILE A 273 4.75 -6.34 -5.86
C ILE A 273 4.71 -5.81 -7.30
N ALA A 274 3.97 -4.73 -7.52
CA ALA A 274 3.90 -4.05 -8.80
C ALA A 274 3.86 -2.53 -8.62
N THR A 275 4.06 -1.80 -9.71
CA THR A 275 3.95 -0.35 -9.74
C THR A 275 2.85 0.06 -10.72
N PHE A 276 1.83 0.77 -10.24
CA PHE A 276 0.77 1.35 -11.04
C PHE A 276 0.68 2.84 -10.76
N GLY A 277 0.59 3.67 -11.81
CA GLY A 277 0.53 5.12 -11.67
C GLY A 277 1.70 5.73 -10.88
N GLY A 278 2.89 5.13 -10.95
CA GLY A 278 4.06 5.56 -10.19
C GLY A 278 4.02 5.19 -8.70
N VAL A 279 3.05 4.36 -8.26
CA VAL A 279 2.91 3.89 -6.89
C VAL A 279 3.23 2.41 -6.81
N GLN A 280 4.20 2.05 -5.98
CA GLN A 280 4.48 0.66 -5.67
C GLN A 280 3.48 0.11 -4.65
N GLY A 281 3.04 -1.13 -4.86
CA GLY A 281 2.09 -1.78 -3.97
C GLY A 281 1.97 -3.28 -4.25
N GLU A 282 1.05 -3.93 -3.55
CA GLU A 282 0.82 -5.36 -3.61
C GLU A 282 -0.32 -5.72 -4.57
N ILE A 283 -0.12 -6.69 -5.44
CA ILE A 283 -1.20 -7.32 -6.20
C ILE A 283 -1.89 -8.30 -5.28
N ARG A 284 -3.05 -7.91 -4.77
CA ARG A 284 -3.86 -8.76 -3.87
C ARG A 284 -4.75 -9.74 -4.63
N GLN A 285 -5.06 -9.42 -5.90
CA GLN A 285 -5.71 -10.33 -6.83
C GLN A 285 -5.15 -10.10 -8.23
N PRO A 286 -4.87 -11.16 -9.03
CA PRO A 286 -4.29 -11.04 -10.36
C PRO A 286 -5.05 -10.05 -11.25
N ILE A 287 -4.30 -9.27 -12.03
CA ILE A 287 -4.86 -8.35 -13.00
C ILE A 287 -5.18 -9.15 -14.27
N VAL A 288 -6.45 -9.32 -14.56
CA VAL A 288 -6.93 -10.14 -15.66
C VAL A 288 -7.99 -9.39 -16.48
N GLY A 289 -8.20 -9.82 -17.72
CA GLY A 289 -9.35 -9.37 -18.51
C GLY A 289 -10.65 -10.05 -18.04
N ASP A 290 -11.78 -9.47 -18.46
CA ASP A 290 -13.08 -10.07 -18.20
C ASP A 290 -13.14 -11.49 -18.79
N PRO A 291 -13.33 -12.53 -17.96
CA PRO A 291 -13.31 -13.91 -18.42
C PRO A 291 -14.58 -14.33 -19.17
N LEU A 292 -15.63 -13.51 -19.18
CA LEU A 292 -16.86 -13.84 -19.86
C LEU A 292 -16.72 -13.68 -21.38
N PRO A 293 -17.30 -14.61 -22.16
CA PRO A 293 -17.21 -14.54 -23.63
C PRO A 293 -18.09 -13.43 -24.23
N GLY A 294 -17.76 -13.06 -25.46
CA GLY A 294 -18.57 -12.14 -26.26
C GLY A 294 -18.42 -10.67 -25.86
N THR A 295 -19.43 -9.89 -26.14
CA THR A 295 -19.49 -8.44 -25.93
C THR A 295 -20.63 -8.06 -24.99
N ILE A 296 -20.61 -6.84 -24.47
CA ILE A 296 -21.72 -6.23 -23.75
C ILE A 296 -22.43 -5.27 -24.69
N ASN A 297 -23.60 -5.66 -25.23
CA ASN A 297 -24.34 -4.84 -26.20
C ASN A 297 -23.47 -4.34 -27.37
N GLY A 298 -22.62 -5.21 -27.91
CA GLY A 298 -21.72 -4.89 -29.03
C GLY A 298 -20.39 -4.23 -28.60
N GLN A 299 -20.20 -3.87 -27.34
CA GLN A 299 -18.93 -3.31 -26.87
C GLN A 299 -18.00 -4.41 -26.32
N PRO A 300 -16.70 -4.35 -26.60
CA PRO A 300 -15.72 -5.27 -26.03
C PRO A 300 -15.74 -5.23 -24.50
N ARG A 301 -15.49 -6.39 -23.89
CA ARG A 301 -15.28 -6.49 -22.44
C ARG A 301 -13.92 -5.94 -22.04
N LEU A 302 -13.74 -5.63 -20.75
CA LEU A 302 -12.47 -5.11 -20.23
C LEU A 302 -11.34 -6.11 -20.45
N THR A 303 -10.24 -5.64 -21.02
CA THR A 303 -8.97 -6.37 -21.14
C THR A 303 -8.11 -6.20 -19.90
N ALA A 304 -7.10 -7.06 -19.67
CA ALA A 304 -6.17 -6.93 -18.56
C ALA A 304 -5.39 -5.60 -18.61
N ALA A 305 -5.04 -5.13 -19.82
CA ALA A 305 -4.36 -3.84 -20.00
C ALA A 305 -5.24 -2.66 -19.60
N GLU A 306 -6.53 -2.71 -19.90
CA GLU A 306 -7.49 -1.69 -19.50
C GLU A 306 -7.72 -1.70 -17.98
N VAL A 307 -7.80 -2.88 -17.35
CA VAL A 307 -7.85 -3.02 -15.89
C VAL A 307 -6.60 -2.40 -15.25
N ALA A 308 -5.42 -2.69 -15.76
CA ALA A 308 -4.17 -2.09 -15.30
C ALA A 308 -4.15 -0.56 -15.45
N SER A 309 -4.72 -0.03 -16.56
CA SER A 309 -4.86 1.40 -16.80
C SER A 309 -5.78 2.07 -15.78
N ILE A 310 -6.95 1.49 -15.51
CA ILE A 310 -7.90 1.95 -14.48
C ILE A 310 -7.21 2.02 -13.11
N ILE A 311 -6.51 0.96 -12.73
CA ILE A 311 -5.75 0.90 -11.47
C ILE A 311 -4.66 1.98 -11.44
N SER A 312 -3.97 2.22 -12.57
CA SER A 312 -2.91 3.22 -12.66
C SER A 312 -3.43 4.65 -12.44
N PHE A 313 -4.55 5.03 -13.06
CA PHE A 313 -5.18 6.33 -12.84
C PHE A 313 -5.58 6.54 -11.37
N ALA A 314 -6.16 5.52 -10.76
CA ALA A 314 -6.55 5.57 -9.36
C ALA A 314 -5.33 5.65 -8.43
N ALA A 315 -4.29 4.85 -8.67
CA ALA A 315 -3.07 4.84 -7.85
C ALA A 315 -2.31 6.18 -7.94
N ASP A 316 -2.17 6.74 -9.15
CA ASP A 316 -1.55 8.07 -9.32
C ASP A 316 -2.33 9.15 -8.58
N ARG A 317 -3.67 9.09 -8.63
CA ARG A 317 -4.51 10.03 -7.88
C ARG A 317 -4.39 9.85 -6.37
N ALA A 318 -4.30 8.61 -5.87
CA ALA A 318 -4.09 8.33 -4.45
C ALA A 318 -2.79 8.97 -3.94
N ARG A 319 -1.72 8.93 -4.73
CA ARG A 319 -0.42 9.55 -4.44
C ARG A 319 -0.51 11.07 -4.24
N THR A 320 -1.41 11.75 -4.95
CA THR A 320 -1.61 13.20 -4.89
C THR A 320 -2.77 13.63 -3.99
N THR A 321 -3.56 12.68 -3.50
CA THR A 321 -4.67 12.93 -2.57
C THR A 321 -4.19 12.75 -1.14
N ARG A 322 -4.38 13.77 -0.28
CA ARG A 322 -4.04 13.67 1.13
C ARG A 322 -4.90 12.65 1.85
N ALA A 323 -4.35 11.98 2.83
CA ALA A 323 -5.11 11.13 3.74
C ALA A 323 -6.20 11.93 4.47
N GLY A 324 -7.29 11.25 4.82
CA GLY A 324 -8.43 11.85 5.51
C GLY A 324 -8.30 11.83 7.03
N ILE A 325 -8.08 10.64 7.60
CA ILE A 325 -8.18 10.41 9.04
C ILE A 325 -7.07 9.50 9.54
N ARG A 326 -6.95 8.30 8.96
CA ARG A 326 -6.08 7.21 9.43
C ARG A 326 -4.59 7.55 9.40
N LEU A 327 -4.19 8.39 8.47
CA LEU A 327 -2.85 8.94 8.35
C LEU A 327 -2.87 10.46 8.59
N PRO A 328 -1.74 11.07 9.01
CA PRO A 328 -1.66 12.50 9.22
C PRO A 328 -2.02 13.33 7.99
N ILE A 329 -2.56 14.52 8.23
CA ILE A 329 -2.84 15.48 7.17
C ILE A 329 -1.53 15.83 6.42
N GLY A 330 -1.59 15.77 5.08
CA GLY A 330 -0.43 16.03 4.21
C GLY A 330 0.30 14.77 3.74
N VAL A 331 0.05 13.62 4.35
CA VAL A 331 0.54 12.34 3.86
C VAL A 331 -0.37 11.83 2.73
N PRO A 332 0.17 11.25 1.65
CA PRO A 332 -0.64 10.60 0.63
C PRO A 332 -1.50 9.48 1.21
N MET A 333 -2.75 9.38 0.74
CA MET A 333 -3.64 8.32 1.18
C MET A 333 -3.17 6.93 0.71
N GLN A 334 -3.52 5.92 1.49
CA GLN A 334 -3.27 4.52 1.18
C GLN A 334 -4.59 3.79 0.93
N VAL A 335 -4.67 3.03 -0.17
CA VAL A 335 -5.94 2.47 -0.66
C VAL A 335 -5.82 1.05 -1.16
N PHE A 336 -6.97 0.34 -1.14
CA PHE A 336 -7.26 -0.76 -2.04
C PHE A 336 -8.02 -0.24 -3.25
N ILE A 337 -7.60 -0.68 -4.42
CA ILE A 337 -8.19 -0.39 -5.72
C ILE A 337 -8.63 -1.72 -6.31
N THR A 338 -9.92 -1.86 -6.61
CA THR A 338 -10.48 -3.05 -7.26
C THR A 338 -11.22 -2.68 -8.53
N VAL A 339 -11.23 -3.59 -9.50
CA VAL A 339 -12.00 -3.44 -10.74
C VAL A 339 -12.89 -4.66 -10.90
N GLU A 340 -14.17 -4.46 -11.11
CA GLU A 340 -15.17 -5.50 -11.30
C GLU A 340 -15.76 -5.41 -12.71
N ASN A 341 -16.04 -6.58 -13.31
CA ASN A 341 -16.75 -6.62 -14.58
C ASN A 341 -18.26 -6.35 -14.43
N ASN A 342 -18.91 -6.04 -15.53
CA ASN A 342 -20.36 -6.17 -15.66
C ASN A 342 -20.69 -7.52 -16.32
N PRO A 343 -21.28 -8.49 -15.61
CA PRO A 343 -21.69 -9.75 -16.22
C PRO A 343 -22.80 -9.56 -17.27
N ASN A 344 -23.50 -8.42 -17.27
CA ASN A 344 -24.68 -8.14 -18.09
C ASN A 344 -25.78 -9.21 -17.91
N ASP A 345 -25.86 -9.78 -16.72
CA ASP A 345 -26.79 -10.82 -16.31
C ASP A 345 -27.07 -10.64 -14.80
N PRO A 346 -28.29 -10.28 -14.39
CA PRO A 346 -28.62 -10.01 -13.00
C PRO A 346 -28.56 -11.25 -12.10
N THR A 347 -28.44 -12.45 -12.67
CA THR A 347 -28.31 -13.70 -11.91
C THR A 347 -26.85 -14.05 -11.62
N LYS A 348 -25.90 -13.24 -12.12
CA LYS A 348 -24.46 -13.49 -11.95
C LYS A 348 -23.80 -12.40 -11.12
N LYS A 349 -22.86 -12.81 -10.29
CA LYS A 349 -22.03 -11.87 -9.52
C LYS A 349 -21.02 -11.18 -10.44
N PRO A 350 -20.73 -9.89 -10.24
CA PRO A 350 -19.58 -9.22 -10.84
C PRO A 350 -18.29 -9.88 -10.37
N THR A 351 -17.42 -10.23 -11.33
CA THR A 351 -16.11 -10.83 -11.07
C THR A 351 -15.08 -9.73 -10.83
N VAL A 352 -14.23 -9.90 -9.83
CA VAL A 352 -13.08 -9.01 -9.58
C VAL A 352 -12.01 -9.32 -10.62
N LEU A 353 -11.63 -8.31 -11.41
CA LEU A 353 -10.64 -8.39 -12.47
C LEU A 353 -9.24 -8.01 -12.02
N GLY A 354 -9.13 -7.44 -10.83
CA GLY A 354 -7.86 -7.08 -10.21
C GLY A 354 -8.06 -6.39 -8.88
N ALA A 355 -7.10 -6.58 -7.97
CA ALA A 355 -7.03 -5.86 -6.71
C ALA A 355 -5.58 -5.44 -6.42
N PHE A 356 -5.39 -4.16 -6.15
CA PHE A 356 -4.11 -3.55 -5.85
C PHE A 356 -4.16 -2.80 -4.52
N ARG A 357 -3.18 -3.04 -3.64
CA ARG A 357 -3.03 -2.37 -2.35
C ARG A 357 -1.84 -1.43 -2.38
N THR A 358 -2.03 -0.17 -2.06
CA THR A 358 -0.91 0.77 -1.86
C THR A 358 -0.49 0.78 -0.39
N GLY A 359 0.83 0.83 -0.16
CA GLY A 359 1.44 0.98 1.16
C GLY A 359 0.77 0.16 2.27
N GLU A 360 0.43 0.83 3.36
CA GLU A 360 -0.21 0.23 4.53
C GLU A 360 -1.74 0.39 4.56
N ALA A 361 -2.40 0.44 3.39
CA ALA A 361 -3.85 0.46 3.33
C ALA A 361 -4.46 -0.65 4.20
N THR A 362 -5.47 -0.30 4.99
CA THR A 362 -6.05 -1.26 5.93
C THR A 362 -6.68 -2.45 5.21
N LEU A 363 -6.48 -3.65 5.73
CA LEU A 363 -6.97 -4.86 5.06
C LEU A 363 -8.49 -4.94 4.94
N PHE A 364 -9.22 -4.39 5.91
CA PHE A 364 -10.65 -4.20 5.85
C PHE A 364 -11.10 -3.55 4.53
N SER A 365 -10.30 -2.62 4.00
CA SER A 365 -10.58 -1.90 2.76
C SER A 365 -10.58 -2.78 1.51
N TRP A 366 -10.01 -3.96 1.54
CA TRP A 366 -10.04 -4.88 0.40
C TRP A 366 -11.47 -5.30 0.05
N ASP A 367 -12.16 -5.88 1.01
CA ASP A 367 -13.54 -6.34 0.79
C ASP A 367 -14.50 -5.16 0.55
N VAL A 368 -14.29 -4.06 1.24
CA VAL A 368 -15.07 -2.83 1.06
C VAL A 368 -14.89 -2.24 -0.33
N ALA A 369 -13.68 -2.26 -0.89
CA ALA A 369 -13.46 -1.82 -2.27
C ALA A 369 -14.26 -2.68 -3.27
N VAL A 370 -14.23 -4.00 -3.11
CA VAL A 370 -15.03 -4.94 -3.93
C VAL A 370 -16.53 -4.68 -3.77
N GLN A 371 -17.02 -4.45 -2.55
CA GLN A 371 -18.43 -4.08 -2.31
C GLN A 371 -18.79 -2.79 -3.04
N LYS A 372 -17.94 -1.77 -2.99
CA LYS A 372 -18.16 -0.48 -3.65
C LYS A 372 -18.29 -0.65 -5.18
N GLY A 373 -17.37 -1.38 -5.80
CA GLY A 373 -17.42 -1.66 -7.23
C GLY A 373 -18.70 -2.42 -7.61
N ARG A 374 -19.03 -3.48 -6.89
CA ARG A 374 -20.27 -4.25 -7.11
C ARG A 374 -21.53 -3.42 -6.91
N THR A 375 -21.55 -2.57 -5.88
CA THR A 375 -22.68 -1.65 -5.66
C THR A 375 -22.83 -0.70 -6.84
N ALA A 376 -21.76 -0.12 -7.35
CA ALA A 376 -21.80 0.78 -8.50
C ALA A 376 -22.30 0.07 -9.77
N VAL A 377 -21.86 -1.16 -10.07
CA VAL A 377 -22.39 -1.95 -11.19
C VAL A 377 -23.88 -2.26 -10.99
N GLY A 378 -24.24 -2.72 -9.79
CA GLY A 378 -25.60 -3.22 -9.55
C GLY A 378 -26.69 -2.15 -9.55
N PHE A 379 -26.34 -0.90 -9.24
CA PHE A 379 -27.26 0.23 -9.25
C PHE A 379 -27.21 1.08 -10.54
N SER A 380 -26.26 0.79 -11.44
CA SER A 380 -26.10 1.50 -12.71
C SER A 380 -26.66 0.70 -13.89
N ASN A 381 -27.02 1.42 -14.94
CA ASN A 381 -27.40 0.87 -16.24
C ASN A 381 -27.05 1.86 -17.36
N ASN A 382 -27.44 1.58 -18.60
CA ASN A 382 -27.13 2.44 -19.75
C ASN A 382 -27.92 3.77 -19.79
N SER A 383 -28.88 3.98 -18.89
CA SER A 383 -29.69 5.20 -18.78
C SER A 383 -29.47 5.97 -17.49
N PHE A 384 -28.83 5.36 -16.50
CA PHE A 384 -28.61 5.98 -15.20
C PHE A 384 -27.31 5.47 -14.57
N ALA A 385 -26.35 6.35 -14.40
CA ALA A 385 -25.06 6.08 -13.80
C ALA A 385 -25.05 6.53 -12.33
N VAL A 386 -24.82 5.59 -11.43
CA VAL A 386 -24.91 5.76 -9.98
C VAL A 386 -23.58 5.41 -9.33
N SER A 387 -23.00 6.34 -8.57
CA SER A 387 -21.89 6.07 -7.67
C SER A 387 -22.38 5.57 -6.31
N THR A 388 -21.49 4.97 -5.52
CA THR A 388 -21.84 4.61 -4.13
C THR A 388 -22.14 5.84 -3.26
N ARG A 389 -21.62 7.02 -3.60
CA ARG A 389 -22.03 8.29 -2.98
C ARG A 389 -23.50 8.56 -3.20
N THR A 390 -24.00 8.34 -4.42
CA THR A 390 -25.42 8.51 -4.72
C THR A 390 -26.27 7.54 -3.92
N VAL A 391 -25.89 6.25 -3.88
CA VAL A 391 -26.59 5.23 -3.09
C VAL A 391 -26.64 5.61 -1.63
N GLY A 392 -25.49 6.02 -1.06
CA GLY A 392 -25.37 6.43 0.34
C GLY A 392 -26.21 7.69 0.67
N PHE A 393 -26.29 8.64 -0.26
CA PHE A 393 -27.15 9.84 -0.10
C PHE A 393 -28.63 9.47 -0.02
N LEU A 394 -29.07 8.51 -0.85
CA LEU A 394 -30.45 8.02 -0.88
C LEU A 394 -30.78 7.04 0.28
N ALA A 395 -29.78 6.49 0.96
CA ALA A 395 -29.94 5.48 2.02
C ALA A 395 -29.93 6.07 3.45
N GLN A 396 -29.84 7.37 3.59
CA GLN A 396 -29.75 8.00 4.91
C GLN A 396 -31.05 7.88 5.72
N THR A 397 -30.90 7.89 7.05
CA THR A 397 -32.03 7.86 8.00
C THR A 397 -32.91 9.10 7.93
N LYS A 398 -32.40 10.19 7.40
CA LYS A 398 -33.06 11.47 7.10
C LYS A 398 -32.66 11.94 5.72
N TYR A 399 -33.60 12.38 4.93
CA TYR A 399 -33.35 12.85 3.56
C TYR A 399 -33.84 14.27 3.35
N PRO A 400 -33.05 15.22 2.79
CA PRO A 400 -31.61 15.03 2.51
C PRO A 400 -30.76 14.90 3.79
N PRO A 401 -29.56 14.30 3.72
CA PRO A 401 -28.70 14.09 4.89
C PRO A 401 -28.38 15.39 5.65
N GLY A 402 -28.32 15.29 6.98
CA GLY A 402 -28.01 16.42 7.86
C GLY A 402 -29.22 17.18 8.39
N LEU A 403 -30.45 16.84 7.97
CA LEU A 403 -31.69 17.45 8.46
C LEU A 403 -32.47 16.50 9.36
N ASP A 404 -32.73 16.92 10.60
CA ASP A 404 -33.36 16.06 11.63
C ASP A 404 -34.87 15.81 11.45
N VAL A 405 -35.56 16.66 10.68
CA VAL A 405 -37.02 16.68 10.62
C VAL A 405 -37.60 16.02 9.39
N GLN A 406 -36.75 15.39 8.57
CA GLN A 406 -37.17 14.77 7.30
C GLN A 406 -37.36 13.27 7.42
N ASP A 407 -38.15 12.72 6.51
CA ASP A 407 -38.33 11.27 6.39
C ASP A 407 -37.03 10.59 5.90
N PRO A 408 -36.90 9.27 6.13
CA PRO A 408 -35.79 8.51 5.57
C PRO A 408 -35.70 8.59 4.05
N GLY A 409 -34.51 8.47 3.53
CA GLY A 409 -34.27 8.36 2.09
C GLY A 409 -34.89 7.08 1.49
N PRO A 410 -35.11 7.04 0.16
CA PRO A 410 -35.83 5.96 -0.52
C PRO A 410 -35.09 4.60 -0.46
N TYR A 411 -33.77 4.62 -0.18
CA TYR A 411 -32.96 3.43 -0.03
C TYR A 411 -32.63 3.08 1.42
N TYR A 412 -33.25 3.76 2.37
CA TYR A 412 -33.05 3.45 3.79
C TYR A 412 -33.48 2.00 4.10
N GLY A 413 -32.62 1.26 4.79
CA GLY A 413 -32.85 -0.17 5.10
C GLY A 413 -32.54 -1.13 3.95
N LEU A 414 -32.16 -0.64 2.76
CA LEU A 414 -31.87 -1.48 1.59
C LEU A 414 -30.76 -2.49 1.86
N GLN A 415 -29.69 -2.10 2.57
CA GLN A 415 -28.58 -2.96 2.95
C GLN A 415 -29.02 -4.17 3.78
N GLU A 416 -30.09 -4.05 4.56
CA GLU A 416 -30.65 -5.17 5.34
C GLU A 416 -31.29 -6.22 4.43
N GLN A 417 -31.90 -5.80 3.32
CA GLN A 417 -32.56 -6.69 2.37
C GLN A 417 -31.55 -7.50 1.56
N PHE A 418 -30.43 -6.87 1.17
CA PHE A 418 -29.43 -7.51 0.33
C PHE A 418 -28.38 -8.31 1.10
N SER A 419 -28.28 -8.12 2.40
CA SER A 419 -27.36 -8.89 3.23
C SER A 419 -27.88 -10.26 3.66
N GLY A 420 -29.12 -10.58 3.33
CA GLY A 420 -29.79 -11.76 3.90
C GLY A 420 -30.17 -11.58 5.37
N PHE A 421 -29.97 -10.38 5.89
CA PHE A 421 -30.20 -10.08 7.28
C PHE A 421 -31.69 -10.01 7.61
N ARG A 422 -32.16 -10.99 8.36
CA ARG A 422 -33.50 -10.99 8.95
C ARG A 422 -33.37 -10.75 10.46
N ARG A 423 -34.03 -9.73 10.98
CA ARG A 423 -33.99 -9.29 12.39
C ARG A 423 -34.27 -10.36 13.44
N SER A 424 -34.76 -11.55 13.06
CA SER A 424 -35.32 -12.52 13.98
C SER A 424 -34.47 -13.74 14.25
N ALA A 425 -33.37 -13.99 13.51
CA ALA A 425 -32.65 -15.24 13.69
C ALA A 425 -31.17 -15.14 13.29
N LEU A 426 -30.34 -14.90 14.27
CA LEU A 426 -28.88 -14.88 14.14
C LEU A 426 -28.25 -16.13 13.52
N PRO A 427 -28.68 -17.34 13.89
CA PRO A 427 -28.16 -18.57 13.28
C PRO A 427 -28.42 -18.67 11.77
N ASP A 428 -29.59 -18.25 11.32
CA ASP A 428 -29.96 -18.28 9.90
C ASP A 428 -29.20 -17.25 9.08
N PHE A 429 -28.91 -16.11 9.67
CA PHE A 429 -28.06 -15.08 9.07
C PHE A 429 -26.63 -15.57 8.80
N VAL A 430 -26.05 -16.27 9.73
CA VAL A 430 -24.68 -16.79 9.66
C VAL A 430 -24.57 -17.88 8.59
N LEU A 431 -25.64 -18.61 8.33
CA LEU A 431 -25.64 -19.80 7.49
C LEU A 431 -26.28 -19.58 6.12
N ASP A 432 -27.11 -18.56 5.97
CA ASP A 432 -27.94 -18.40 4.78
C ASP A 432 -27.43 -17.31 3.83
N ALA A 433 -26.53 -17.73 2.92
CA ALA A 433 -26.24 -16.99 1.70
C ALA A 433 -27.37 -17.08 0.65
N SER A 434 -28.43 -17.86 0.91
CA SER A 434 -29.48 -18.17 -0.06
C SER A 434 -30.49 -17.04 -0.30
N GLY A 435 -30.44 -15.98 0.52
CA GLY A 435 -31.31 -14.82 0.35
C GLY A 435 -30.60 -13.56 -0.17
N THR A 436 -29.32 -13.65 -0.54
CA THR A 436 -28.58 -12.50 -1.08
C THR A 436 -28.80 -12.38 -2.58
N ASP A 437 -28.99 -11.14 -3.05
CA ASP A 437 -28.95 -10.85 -4.48
C ASP A 437 -27.56 -11.26 -5.04
N PRO A 438 -27.50 -12.11 -6.07
CA PRO A 438 -26.24 -12.60 -6.62
C PRO A 438 -25.31 -11.49 -7.12
N ARG A 439 -25.83 -10.28 -7.38
CA ARG A 439 -25.03 -9.11 -7.73
C ARG A 439 -24.19 -8.59 -6.55
N PHE A 440 -24.64 -8.84 -5.31
CA PHE A 440 -24.05 -8.30 -4.08
C PHE A 440 -23.70 -9.42 -3.08
N PRO A 441 -22.84 -10.38 -3.47
CA PRO A 441 -22.58 -11.56 -2.63
C PRO A 441 -21.87 -11.25 -1.32
N ASN A 442 -21.18 -10.11 -1.24
CA ASN A 442 -20.53 -9.58 -0.04
C ASN A 442 -21.22 -8.30 0.51
N GLY A 443 -22.48 -8.08 0.14
CA GLY A 443 -23.29 -6.97 0.61
C GLY A 443 -23.12 -5.67 -0.20
N LEU A 444 -23.76 -4.61 0.30
CA LEU A 444 -23.79 -3.28 -0.30
C LEU A 444 -22.93 -2.31 0.48
N THR A 445 -22.34 -1.35 -0.22
CA THR A 445 -21.70 -0.19 0.39
C THR A 445 -22.46 1.07 0.08
N ILE A 446 -22.80 1.83 1.12
CA ILE A 446 -23.56 3.08 1.03
C ILE A 446 -22.71 4.31 1.37
N PHE A 447 -21.40 4.24 1.17
CA PHE A 447 -20.47 5.35 1.31
C PHE A 447 -19.51 5.44 0.12
N PRO A 448 -18.94 6.61 -0.15
CA PRO A 448 -18.26 6.95 -1.39
C PRO A 448 -17.08 6.04 -1.77
N GLY A 449 -16.73 6.02 -3.07
CA GLY A 449 -15.54 5.38 -3.63
C GLY A 449 -15.82 4.29 -4.68
N GLY A 450 -17.09 4.01 -5.02
CA GLY A 450 -17.47 3.10 -6.11
C GLY A 450 -18.04 3.86 -7.30
N PHE A 451 -17.54 3.59 -8.51
CA PHE A 451 -17.97 4.25 -9.73
C PHE A 451 -18.17 3.26 -10.88
N PRO A 452 -19.25 3.41 -11.69
CA PRO A 452 -19.44 2.58 -12.86
C PRO A 452 -18.52 3.02 -14.01
N LEU A 453 -18.14 2.06 -14.85
CA LEU A 453 -17.28 2.23 -16.02
C LEU A 453 -18.10 2.03 -17.30
N TYR A 454 -17.96 2.95 -18.26
CA TYR A 454 -18.71 2.93 -19.50
C TYR A 454 -17.80 2.94 -20.72
N ARG A 455 -18.24 2.24 -21.77
CA ARG A 455 -17.64 2.29 -23.10
C ARG A 455 -18.73 2.60 -24.12
N ASN A 456 -18.61 3.76 -24.80
CA ASN A 456 -19.61 4.21 -25.76
C ASN A 456 -21.05 4.17 -25.19
N GLY A 457 -21.23 4.61 -23.94
CA GLY A 457 -22.52 4.63 -23.26
C GLY A 457 -23.02 3.28 -22.73
N GLN A 458 -22.26 2.21 -22.86
CA GLN A 458 -22.61 0.90 -22.31
C GLN A 458 -21.85 0.66 -21.00
N LEU A 459 -22.55 0.21 -19.97
CA LEU A 459 -21.96 -0.17 -18.69
C LEU A 459 -21.11 -1.43 -18.85
N ILE A 460 -19.79 -1.36 -18.66
CA ILE A 460 -18.85 -2.46 -18.86
C ILE A 460 -18.25 -3.01 -17.57
N GLY A 461 -18.37 -2.31 -16.46
CA GLY A 461 -17.82 -2.70 -15.17
C GLY A 461 -17.89 -1.58 -14.15
N ALA A 462 -17.10 -1.68 -13.10
CA ALA A 462 -16.92 -0.63 -12.10
C ALA A 462 -15.52 -0.66 -11.49
N ILE A 463 -15.17 0.43 -10.82
CA ILE A 463 -14.02 0.56 -9.92
C ILE A 463 -14.52 0.75 -8.50
N GLY A 464 -13.84 0.10 -7.54
CA GLY A 464 -14.06 0.31 -6.12
C GLY A 464 -12.77 0.73 -5.40
N ILE A 465 -12.87 1.76 -4.57
CA ILE A 465 -11.76 2.33 -3.79
C ILE A 465 -12.13 2.34 -2.32
N SER A 466 -11.22 1.89 -1.48
CA SER A 466 -11.34 2.01 -0.03
C SER A 466 -9.99 2.22 0.64
N GLY A 467 -9.90 3.19 1.55
CA GLY A 467 -8.66 3.52 2.24
C GLY A 467 -8.80 4.53 3.37
N ASP A 468 -8.08 5.62 3.31
CA ASP A 468 -7.86 6.56 4.41
C ASP A 468 -8.91 7.68 4.53
N GLY A 469 -10.08 7.51 3.95
CA GLY A 469 -11.19 8.45 4.08
C GLY A 469 -12.18 8.34 2.94
N VAL A 470 -13.48 8.39 3.26
CA VAL A 470 -14.55 8.15 2.28
C VAL A 470 -14.61 9.21 1.17
N ASP A 471 -14.27 10.46 1.48
CA ASP A 471 -14.23 11.53 0.48
C ASP A 471 -13.00 11.41 -0.42
N GLN A 472 -11.89 10.96 0.15
CA GLN A 472 -10.66 10.67 -0.58
C GLN A 472 -10.85 9.46 -1.49
N ASP A 473 -11.52 8.41 -1.02
CA ASP A 473 -11.90 7.26 -1.83
C ASP A 473 -12.70 7.68 -3.06
N ASP A 474 -13.60 8.65 -2.90
CA ASP A 474 -14.43 9.19 -3.97
C ASP A 474 -13.61 9.90 -5.05
N ILE A 475 -12.65 10.74 -4.64
CA ILE A 475 -11.73 11.45 -5.56
C ILE A 475 -10.90 10.45 -6.36
N VAL A 476 -10.34 9.45 -5.69
CA VAL A 476 -9.51 8.43 -6.31
C VAL A 476 -10.33 7.53 -7.24
N GLY A 477 -11.53 7.13 -6.81
CA GLY A 477 -12.46 6.34 -7.63
C GLY A 477 -12.89 7.07 -8.90
N ALA A 478 -13.26 8.34 -8.78
CA ALA A 478 -13.63 9.17 -9.92
C ALA A 478 -12.46 9.28 -10.93
N SER A 479 -11.23 9.47 -10.45
CA SER A 479 -10.04 9.53 -11.30
C SER A 479 -9.79 8.20 -12.04
N GLY A 480 -9.99 7.06 -11.37
CA GLY A 480 -9.86 5.74 -11.98
C GLY A 480 -10.84 5.49 -13.14
N THR A 481 -11.95 6.23 -13.21
CA THR A 481 -12.90 6.10 -14.33
C THR A 481 -12.43 6.79 -15.62
N HIS A 482 -11.35 7.54 -15.59
CA HIS A 482 -10.93 8.39 -16.72
C HIS A 482 -10.96 7.72 -18.09
N PRO A 483 -10.49 6.46 -18.27
CA PRO A 483 -10.58 5.80 -19.57
C PRO A 483 -12.01 5.42 -19.98
N PHE A 484 -12.96 5.38 -19.03
CA PHE A 484 -14.29 4.81 -19.18
C PHE A 484 -15.36 5.62 -18.44
N LEU A 485 -15.36 6.93 -18.66
CA LEU A 485 -16.28 7.86 -18.00
C LEU A 485 -17.75 7.56 -18.29
N ALA A 486 -18.60 7.74 -17.27
CA ALA A 486 -20.04 7.74 -17.48
C ALA A 486 -20.45 8.95 -18.32
N PRO A 487 -21.31 8.77 -19.35
CA PRO A 487 -21.86 9.89 -20.10
C PRO A 487 -22.56 10.90 -19.17
N LEU A 488 -22.27 12.18 -19.31
CA LEU A 488 -22.79 13.22 -18.43
C LEU A 488 -24.32 13.16 -18.31
N ALA A 489 -25.02 12.95 -19.42
CA ALA A 489 -26.48 12.97 -19.48
C ALA A 489 -27.17 11.92 -18.60
N ILE A 490 -26.47 10.83 -18.24
CA ILE A 490 -27.03 9.75 -17.43
C ILE A 490 -26.48 9.73 -16.00
N ARG A 491 -25.57 10.62 -15.66
CA ARG A 491 -24.99 10.69 -14.32
C ARG A 491 -26.04 11.12 -13.29
N ALA A 492 -25.98 10.53 -12.12
CA ALA A 492 -26.92 10.83 -11.03
C ALA A 492 -27.01 12.33 -10.69
N ASP A 493 -25.91 13.07 -10.81
CA ASP A 493 -25.88 14.52 -10.52
C ASP A 493 -26.62 15.40 -11.56
N GLN A 494 -27.16 14.80 -12.61
CA GLN A 494 -28.09 15.48 -13.52
C GLN A 494 -29.57 15.36 -13.07
N PHE A 495 -29.84 14.61 -12.01
CA PHE A 495 -31.17 14.31 -11.50
C PHE A 495 -31.38 14.89 -10.10
N ALA A 496 -32.63 15.13 -9.74
CA ALA A 496 -33.06 15.52 -8.40
C ALA A 496 -34.10 14.53 -7.87
N TYR A 497 -34.10 14.26 -6.57
CA TYR A 497 -35.10 13.49 -5.87
C TYR A 497 -35.64 14.32 -4.69
N LEU A 498 -36.94 14.49 -4.60
CA LEU A 498 -37.62 15.35 -3.60
C LEU A 498 -36.98 16.74 -3.46
N GLY A 499 -36.63 17.36 -4.60
CA GLY A 499 -36.04 18.71 -4.66
C GLY A 499 -34.55 18.78 -4.35
N ALA A 500 -33.92 17.71 -3.93
CA ALA A 500 -32.48 17.64 -3.68
C ALA A 500 -31.75 17.02 -4.89
N ARG A 501 -30.77 17.74 -5.44
CA ARG A 501 -29.91 17.23 -6.49
C ARG A 501 -29.08 16.05 -5.96
N LEU A 502 -29.05 14.95 -6.70
CA LEU A 502 -28.28 13.78 -6.31
C LEU A 502 -26.78 14.05 -6.49
N PRO A 503 -25.91 13.57 -5.58
CA PRO A 503 -24.48 13.64 -5.79
C PRO A 503 -24.02 12.47 -6.68
N TYR A 504 -22.98 12.69 -7.50
CA TYR A 504 -22.26 11.62 -8.21
C TYR A 504 -20.86 11.46 -7.67
N ALA A 505 -20.04 12.52 -7.68
CA ALA A 505 -18.78 12.65 -6.99
C ALA A 505 -18.82 13.85 -6.03
N LYS A 506 -18.00 13.86 -4.98
CA LYS A 506 -18.04 14.95 -3.98
C LYS A 506 -17.77 16.32 -4.58
N PHE A 507 -16.85 16.37 -5.51
CA PHE A 507 -16.37 17.59 -6.10
C PHE A 507 -16.76 17.71 -7.57
N PRO A 508 -18.01 18.12 -7.88
CA PRO A 508 -18.23 18.77 -9.18
C PRO A 508 -17.41 20.05 -9.33
N ARG A 509 -16.74 20.49 -8.25
CA ARG A 509 -15.80 21.61 -8.20
C ARG A 509 -14.35 21.19 -8.12
N ASP A 510 -14.04 19.90 -8.23
CA ASP A 510 -12.67 19.41 -8.26
C ASP A 510 -11.98 20.02 -9.49
N PRO A 511 -10.94 20.86 -9.31
CA PRO A 511 -10.17 21.41 -10.42
C PRO A 511 -9.59 20.32 -11.32
N ASP A 512 -9.54 19.08 -10.87
CA ASP A 512 -9.08 17.93 -11.63
C ASP A 512 -10.18 17.28 -12.51
N GLY A 513 -11.33 17.91 -12.66
CA GLY A 513 -12.23 17.64 -13.78
C GLY A 513 -13.14 16.44 -13.69
N THR A 514 -13.57 16.04 -12.48
CA THR A 514 -14.65 15.04 -12.33
C THR A 514 -16.02 15.54 -12.84
N ASP A 515 -16.11 16.82 -13.21
CA ASP A 515 -17.29 17.43 -13.84
C ASP A 515 -17.24 17.43 -15.38
N GLY A 516 -16.20 16.87 -15.98
CA GLY A 516 -15.97 16.85 -17.43
C GLY A 516 -15.47 18.18 -18.01
N SER A 517 -15.14 19.17 -17.17
CA SER A 517 -14.65 20.49 -17.59
C SER A 517 -13.14 20.59 -17.69
N VAL A 518 -12.39 19.61 -17.16
CA VAL A 518 -10.93 19.52 -17.30
C VAL A 518 -10.61 18.19 -17.99
N GLU A 519 -10.06 18.27 -19.19
CA GLU A 519 -9.36 17.14 -19.77
C GLU A 519 -8.11 16.91 -18.94
N TYR A 520 -8.07 15.78 -18.19
CA TYR A 520 -6.80 15.25 -17.77
C TYR A 520 -5.94 15.10 -19.04
N PRO A 521 -4.70 15.60 -19.04
CA PRO A 521 -3.81 15.28 -20.14
C PRO A 521 -3.89 13.77 -20.35
N PRO A 522 -4.04 13.28 -21.57
CA PRO A 522 -4.14 11.85 -21.83
C PRO A 522 -3.02 11.19 -21.04
N PHE A 523 -3.36 10.17 -20.27
CA PHE A 523 -2.37 9.35 -19.58
C PHE A 523 -1.39 8.94 -20.64
N THR A 524 -0.25 9.60 -20.65
CA THR A 524 0.82 9.22 -21.52
C THR A 524 1.22 7.85 -21.00
N VAL A 525 0.97 6.81 -21.79
CA VAL A 525 1.58 5.51 -21.57
C VAL A 525 3.06 5.81 -21.46
N VAL A 526 3.58 5.85 -20.23
CA VAL A 526 5.00 6.10 -20.02
C VAL A 526 5.64 4.79 -20.47
N ALA A 527 6.23 4.81 -21.65
CA ALA A 527 7.03 3.70 -22.13
C ALA A 527 8.01 3.32 -21.03
N GLU A 528 8.23 2.04 -20.83
CA GLU A 528 9.13 1.53 -19.81
C GLU A 528 10.50 2.20 -19.98
N LYS A 529 11.01 2.78 -18.90
CA LYS A 529 12.25 3.54 -18.86
C LYS A 529 13.08 3.09 -17.67
N LEU A 530 14.38 3.19 -17.80
CA LEU A 530 15.25 3.19 -16.64
C LEU A 530 14.99 4.48 -15.85
N ALA A 531 14.49 4.34 -14.63
CA ALA A 531 14.11 5.47 -13.75
C ALA A 531 15.21 5.82 -12.76
N ASN A 532 16.02 4.84 -12.41
CA ASN A 532 17.12 5.00 -11.47
C ASN A 532 18.21 3.99 -11.81
N ILE A 533 19.43 4.36 -11.47
CA ILE A 533 20.52 3.41 -11.20
C ILE A 533 21.29 3.84 -9.98
N SER A 534 21.67 2.84 -9.22
CA SER A 534 22.50 2.96 -8.03
C SER A 534 23.60 1.92 -8.09
N THR A 535 24.82 2.26 -7.68
CA THR A 535 25.89 1.26 -7.52
C THR A 535 26.66 1.48 -6.24
N ARG A 536 26.73 0.42 -5.45
CA ARG A 536 27.53 0.34 -4.24
C ARG A 536 28.82 -0.41 -4.51
N VAL A 537 29.93 0.23 -4.22
CA VAL A 537 31.26 -0.35 -4.39
C VAL A 537 32.28 0.40 -3.52
N SER A 538 33.46 -0.14 -3.36
CA SER A 538 34.58 0.54 -2.67
C SER A 538 35.05 1.74 -3.49
N ALA A 539 35.06 2.91 -2.87
CA ALA A 539 35.61 4.17 -3.40
C ALA A 539 37.00 4.39 -2.82
N GLY A 540 38.00 4.39 -3.70
CA GLY A 540 39.40 4.63 -3.38
C GLY A 540 39.89 5.97 -3.95
N THR A 541 41.19 6.11 -4.14
CA THR A 541 41.85 7.27 -4.73
C THR A 541 42.47 6.90 -6.08
N GLY A 542 42.75 7.87 -6.94
CA GLY A 542 43.34 7.64 -8.26
C GLY A 542 42.44 6.85 -9.19
N ASP A 543 42.91 5.73 -9.72
CA ASP A 543 42.12 4.86 -10.62
C ASP A 543 41.02 4.09 -9.88
N ASN A 544 41.11 3.96 -8.57
CA ASN A 544 40.13 3.26 -7.72
C ASN A 544 38.94 4.15 -7.29
N ARG A 545 38.77 5.34 -7.89
CA ARG A 545 37.61 6.19 -7.66
C ARG A 545 36.30 5.49 -8.06
N LEU A 546 35.24 5.82 -7.36
CA LEU A 546 33.89 5.42 -7.77
C LEU A 546 33.40 6.38 -8.85
N ILE A 547 33.14 5.86 -10.04
CA ILE A 547 32.72 6.65 -11.20
C ILE A 547 31.41 6.11 -11.73
N GLY A 548 30.34 6.94 -11.66
CA GLY A 548 29.05 6.67 -12.24
C GLY A 548 28.86 7.41 -13.55
N GLY A 549 28.66 6.70 -14.66
CA GLY A 549 28.34 7.27 -15.96
C GLY A 549 26.86 7.08 -16.29
N PHE A 550 26.24 8.04 -16.97
CA PHE A 550 24.88 7.89 -17.48
C PHE A 550 24.66 8.67 -18.78
N ILE A 551 23.73 8.16 -19.59
CA ILE A 551 23.36 8.79 -20.87
C ILE A 551 21.91 9.22 -20.81
N ILE A 552 21.65 10.47 -21.16
CA ILE A 552 20.31 10.99 -21.42
C ILE A 552 20.07 10.90 -22.93
N SER A 553 19.15 10.02 -23.32
CA SER A 553 18.70 9.85 -24.71
C SER A 553 17.38 10.57 -24.93
N GLY A 554 17.13 11.01 -26.17
CA GLY A 554 15.89 11.71 -26.54
C GLY A 554 16.13 13.13 -27.01
N THR A 555 15.09 13.97 -27.03
CA THR A 555 15.13 15.31 -27.63
C THR A 555 14.95 16.47 -26.64
N ALA A 556 14.49 16.16 -25.43
CA ALA A 556 14.23 17.17 -24.39
C ALA A 556 15.26 17.07 -23.25
N SER A 557 15.49 18.18 -22.55
CA SER A 557 16.29 18.17 -21.33
C SER A 557 15.59 17.37 -20.24
N LYS A 558 16.38 16.74 -19.38
CA LYS A 558 15.92 15.88 -18.28
C LYS A 558 16.40 16.41 -16.93
N LYS A 559 15.49 16.57 -15.96
CA LYS A 559 15.85 16.89 -14.59
C LYS A 559 16.23 15.59 -13.87
N VAL A 560 17.42 15.56 -13.30
CA VAL A 560 17.95 14.43 -12.54
C VAL A 560 18.44 14.88 -11.17
N ILE A 561 18.50 13.96 -10.22
CA ILE A 561 19.31 14.09 -9.02
C ILE A 561 20.41 13.03 -9.05
N VAL A 562 21.62 13.46 -8.78
CA VAL A 562 22.78 12.58 -8.57
C VAL A 562 23.15 12.64 -7.09
N ARG A 563 23.34 11.50 -6.44
CA ARG A 563 23.68 11.42 -5.02
C ARG A 563 24.92 10.58 -4.82
N ALA A 564 25.72 10.95 -3.82
CA ALA A 564 26.82 10.13 -3.31
C ALA A 564 26.59 9.88 -1.81
N MET A 565 26.34 8.61 -1.50
CA MET A 565 26.01 8.16 -0.16
C MET A 565 27.20 7.42 0.46
N GLY A 566 27.42 7.63 1.72
CA GLY A 566 28.52 7.00 2.47
C GLY A 566 28.13 6.69 3.91
N PRO A 567 28.11 7.69 4.81
CA PRO A 567 27.83 7.48 6.24
C PRO A 567 26.56 6.72 6.53
N SER A 568 25.46 7.03 5.83
CA SER A 568 24.16 6.37 6.02
C SER A 568 24.17 4.89 5.67
N LEU A 569 25.13 4.40 4.88
CA LEU A 569 25.27 2.97 4.58
C LEU A 569 25.61 2.16 5.83
N GLY A 570 26.23 2.77 6.84
CA GLY A 570 26.53 2.16 8.13
C GLY A 570 25.28 1.74 8.88
N ASP A 571 24.18 2.48 8.77
CA ASP A 571 22.87 2.16 9.37
C ASP A 571 22.25 0.90 8.78
N TYR A 572 22.71 0.49 7.59
CA TYR A 572 22.32 -0.74 6.89
C TYR A 572 23.34 -1.88 7.03
N GLY A 573 24.27 -1.76 7.97
CA GLY A 573 25.24 -2.80 8.27
C GLY A 573 26.41 -2.91 7.28
N VAL A 574 26.65 -1.87 6.48
CA VAL A 574 27.85 -1.81 5.63
C VAL A 574 29.02 -1.38 6.49
N ASN A 575 30.05 -2.20 6.52
CA ASN A 575 31.30 -1.91 7.23
C ASN A 575 32.20 -1.03 6.36
N SER A 576 33.06 -0.25 6.99
CA SER A 576 34.08 0.58 6.29
C SER A 576 33.46 1.52 5.24
N VAL A 577 32.39 2.25 5.62
CA VAL A 577 31.75 3.25 4.76
C VAL A 577 32.67 4.44 4.48
N LEU A 578 32.48 5.09 3.33
CA LEU A 578 33.09 6.37 3.03
C LEU A 578 32.46 7.44 3.92
N THR A 579 33.26 8.05 4.82
CA THR A 579 32.74 8.88 5.92
C THR A 579 32.31 10.28 5.51
N ASP A 580 32.85 10.80 4.42
CA ASP A 580 32.56 12.17 3.90
C ASP A 580 32.73 12.18 2.38
N PRO A 581 31.68 11.78 1.60
CA PRO A 581 31.74 11.69 0.14
C PRO A 581 31.59 13.07 -0.51
N THR A 582 32.42 13.39 -1.48
CA THR A 582 32.31 14.54 -2.37
C THR A 582 31.86 14.08 -3.75
N LEU A 583 31.10 14.93 -4.47
CA LEU A 583 30.51 14.61 -5.78
C LEU A 583 30.86 15.66 -6.81
N GLU A 584 31.45 15.24 -7.92
CA GLU A 584 31.64 16.05 -9.11
C GLU A 584 30.81 15.49 -10.28
N LEU A 585 30.07 16.37 -10.96
CA LEU A 585 29.34 16.02 -12.18
C LEU A 585 30.04 16.66 -13.38
N HIS A 586 30.35 15.82 -14.37
CA HIS A 586 31.05 16.19 -15.60
C HIS A 586 30.18 15.99 -16.84
N ASP A 587 30.37 16.79 -17.88
CA ASP A 587 29.78 16.59 -19.19
C ASP A 587 30.61 15.64 -20.10
N ALA A 588 30.13 15.40 -21.31
CA ALA A 588 30.80 14.52 -22.29
C ALA A 588 32.20 14.97 -22.68
N THR A 589 32.58 16.23 -22.46
CA THR A 589 33.92 16.76 -22.74
C THR A 589 34.88 16.56 -21.56
N GLY A 590 34.38 16.09 -20.43
CA GLY A 590 35.10 15.99 -19.16
C GLY A 590 35.12 17.28 -18.33
N ALA A 591 34.40 18.32 -18.75
CA ALA A 591 34.30 19.56 -18.00
C ALA A 591 33.40 19.38 -16.76
N VAL A 592 33.86 19.87 -15.60
CA VAL A 592 33.06 19.90 -14.37
C VAL A 592 31.90 20.89 -14.56
N ILE A 593 30.67 20.41 -14.44
CA ILE A 593 29.45 21.23 -14.58
C ILE A 593 28.74 21.49 -13.25
N ALA A 594 29.04 20.71 -12.21
CA ALA A 594 28.58 20.93 -10.84
C ALA A 594 29.44 20.17 -9.86
N THR A 595 29.52 20.65 -8.64
CA THR A 595 30.17 19.99 -7.49
C THR A 595 29.30 20.12 -6.25
N ASN A 596 29.36 19.16 -5.35
CA ASN A 596 28.75 19.26 -4.04
C ASN A 596 29.56 18.43 -3.03
N ASP A 597 29.70 18.96 -1.82
CA ASP A 597 30.34 18.33 -0.68
C ASP A 597 29.26 17.81 0.29
N ASN A 598 28.44 18.71 0.82
CA ASN A 598 27.30 18.37 1.67
C ASN A 598 26.02 18.82 0.98
N TRP A 599 25.03 17.96 0.86
CA TRP A 599 23.82 18.23 0.07
C TRP A 599 23.04 19.48 0.52
N ALA A 600 23.11 19.82 1.82
CA ALA A 600 22.39 20.98 2.37
C ALA A 600 23.08 22.33 2.08
N ASP A 601 24.36 22.34 1.65
CA ASP A 601 25.15 23.56 1.53
C ASP A 601 24.75 24.43 0.32
N THR A 602 24.30 23.83 -0.78
CA THR A 602 24.08 24.58 -2.03
C THR A 602 22.66 24.51 -2.59
N GLN A 603 22.02 23.35 -2.60
CA GLN A 603 20.73 23.10 -3.24
C GLN A 603 19.70 22.48 -2.27
N GLN A 604 19.75 22.83 -1.00
CA GLN A 604 18.93 22.22 0.06
C GLN A 604 17.43 22.12 -0.30
N LEU A 605 16.82 23.21 -0.78
CA LEU A 605 15.40 23.25 -1.10
C LEU A 605 15.06 22.38 -2.31
N GLU A 606 15.91 22.36 -3.35
CA GLU A 606 15.70 21.55 -4.54
C GLU A 606 15.91 20.06 -4.28
N VAL A 607 16.92 19.74 -3.48
CA VAL A 607 17.21 18.37 -3.05
C VAL A 607 16.09 17.85 -2.14
N ALA A 608 15.62 18.64 -1.18
CA ALA A 608 14.49 18.29 -0.33
C ALA A 608 13.18 18.11 -1.15
N ALA A 609 12.93 19.01 -2.12
CA ALA A 609 11.77 18.95 -3.00
C ALA A 609 11.78 17.73 -3.95
N SER A 610 12.93 17.08 -4.16
CA SER A 610 13.02 15.82 -4.92
C SER A 610 12.32 14.64 -4.24
N GLY A 611 12.05 14.75 -2.91
CA GLY A 611 11.51 13.68 -2.08
C GLY A 611 12.54 12.62 -1.67
N ILE A 612 13.80 12.74 -2.11
CA ILE A 612 14.87 11.78 -1.85
C ILE A 612 16.19 12.49 -1.40
N PRO A 613 16.16 13.40 -0.42
CA PRO A 613 17.39 13.95 0.10
C PRO A 613 18.26 12.85 0.74
N PRO A 614 19.60 13.00 0.72
CA PRO A 614 20.46 12.12 1.50
C PRO A 614 20.09 12.16 2.98
N PRO A 615 20.10 11.03 3.71
CA PRO A 615 19.72 10.99 5.13
C PRO A 615 20.81 11.55 6.07
N ASN A 616 22.06 11.61 5.63
CA ASN A 616 23.16 12.16 6.42
C ASN A 616 23.62 13.50 5.85
N GLU A 617 23.95 14.47 6.71
CA GLU A 617 24.34 15.83 6.31
C GLU A 617 25.68 15.88 5.56
N LEU A 618 26.57 14.92 5.78
CA LEU A 618 27.88 14.82 5.10
C LEU A 618 27.79 14.17 3.72
N GLU A 619 26.63 13.73 3.28
CA GLU A 619 26.42 13.12 1.97
C GLU A 619 26.16 14.17 0.89
N SER A 620 26.57 13.88 -0.34
CA SER A 620 26.49 14.83 -1.44
C SER A 620 25.28 14.60 -2.34
N ALA A 621 24.67 15.68 -2.86
CA ALA A 621 23.63 15.59 -3.87
C ALA A 621 23.66 16.80 -4.82
N ILE A 622 23.41 16.54 -6.12
CA ILE A 622 23.29 17.55 -7.17
C ILE A 622 21.96 17.36 -7.90
N VAL A 623 21.10 18.37 -7.91
CA VAL A 623 19.92 18.43 -8.77
C VAL A 623 20.23 19.27 -9.99
N ARG A 624 20.03 18.72 -11.21
CA ARG A 624 20.32 19.45 -12.43
C ARG A 624 19.38 19.08 -13.57
N THR A 625 19.06 20.05 -14.42
CA THR A 625 18.40 19.81 -15.70
C THR A 625 19.49 19.73 -16.78
N LEU A 626 19.61 18.58 -17.43
CA LEU A 626 20.68 18.24 -18.37
C LEU A 626 20.10 18.02 -19.77
N ALA A 627 20.79 18.44 -20.79
CA ALA A 627 20.46 18.16 -22.19
C ALA A 627 20.71 16.68 -22.52
N PRO A 628 20.16 16.11 -23.60
CA PRO A 628 20.59 14.82 -24.11
C PRO A 628 22.10 14.76 -24.32
N GLY A 629 22.75 13.70 -23.81
CA GLY A 629 24.21 13.55 -23.83
C GLY A 629 24.71 12.58 -22.77
N ALA A 630 26.03 12.36 -22.76
CA ALA A 630 26.71 11.55 -21.75
C ALA A 630 27.21 12.41 -20.59
N TYR A 631 27.12 11.89 -19.38
CA TYR A 631 27.54 12.54 -18.14
C TYR A 631 28.27 11.57 -17.24
N THR A 632 29.17 12.11 -16.41
CA THR A 632 29.95 11.33 -15.44
C THR A 632 29.86 11.95 -14.06
N ALA A 633 29.50 11.15 -13.07
CA ALA A 633 29.55 11.50 -11.67
C ALA A 633 30.77 10.83 -11.03
N ILE A 634 31.66 11.61 -10.43
CA ILE A 634 32.84 11.13 -9.73
C ILE A 634 32.63 11.31 -8.22
N VAL A 635 32.76 10.24 -7.48
CA VAL A 635 32.69 10.22 -6.03
C VAL A 635 34.06 10.00 -5.42
N ASP A 636 34.50 10.95 -4.66
CA ASP A 636 35.74 10.90 -3.86
C ASP A 636 35.46 11.03 -2.36
N GLY A 637 36.38 10.55 -1.56
CA GLY A 637 36.35 10.88 -0.12
C GLY A 637 37.09 12.19 0.14
N LYS A 638 36.46 13.07 0.88
CA LYS A 638 37.06 14.33 1.34
C LYS A 638 38.41 14.06 1.99
N ASN A 639 39.41 14.89 1.67
CA ASN A 639 40.78 14.74 2.13
C ASN A 639 41.45 13.37 1.82
N GLY A 640 41.02 12.71 0.75
CA GLY A 640 41.56 11.41 0.36
C GLY A 640 41.01 10.23 1.18
N GLY A 641 39.84 10.40 1.81
CA GLY A 641 39.12 9.33 2.49
C GLY A 641 38.81 8.18 1.55
N VAL A 642 38.79 6.95 2.09
CA VAL A 642 38.45 5.73 1.34
C VAL A 642 37.40 4.92 2.09
N GLY A 643 36.55 4.20 1.38
CA GLY A 643 35.52 3.36 1.97
C GLY A 643 34.42 2.97 0.99
N THR A 644 33.44 2.20 1.44
CA THR A 644 32.29 1.81 0.62
C THR A 644 31.35 3.01 0.45
N ALA A 645 31.03 3.32 -0.80
CA ALA A 645 30.09 4.37 -1.17
C ALA A 645 29.03 3.87 -2.15
N LEU A 646 27.95 4.64 -2.30
CA LEU A 646 26.89 4.40 -3.24
C LEU A 646 26.71 5.66 -4.10
N VAL A 647 26.81 5.52 -5.41
CA VAL A 647 26.44 6.56 -6.37
C VAL A 647 25.09 6.23 -6.96
N GLU A 648 24.22 7.24 -7.06
CA GLU A 648 22.85 7.07 -7.56
C GLU A 648 22.47 8.20 -8.51
N VAL A 649 21.70 7.86 -9.53
CA VAL A 649 21.08 8.81 -10.46
C VAL A 649 19.59 8.50 -10.57
N TYR A 650 18.73 9.50 -10.35
CA TYR A 650 17.29 9.39 -10.48
C TYR A 650 16.72 10.36 -11.51
N ASP A 651 15.78 9.87 -12.28
CA ASP A 651 14.95 10.68 -13.17
C ASP A 651 13.87 11.43 -12.36
N LEU A 652 13.98 12.75 -12.25
CA LEU A 652 12.98 13.62 -11.63
C LEU A 652 11.95 14.19 -12.62
N SER A 653 12.02 13.83 -13.91
CA SER A 653 11.11 14.29 -14.97
C SER A 653 10.69 13.13 -15.88
N PRO A 654 9.97 12.12 -15.35
CA PRO A 654 9.64 10.91 -16.12
C PRO A 654 8.74 11.16 -17.32
N SER A 655 8.00 12.26 -17.35
CA SER A 655 7.13 12.66 -18.48
C SER A 655 7.87 13.35 -19.64
N SER A 656 9.16 13.65 -19.49
CA SER A 656 9.93 14.28 -20.57
C SER A 656 10.17 13.32 -21.75
N ASN A 657 10.30 13.87 -22.98
CA ASN A 657 10.65 13.09 -24.17
C ASN A 657 12.14 12.67 -24.19
N SER A 658 12.66 12.32 -23.03
CA SER A 658 14.02 11.84 -22.81
C SER A 658 14.03 10.74 -21.75
N THR A 659 15.02 9.87 -21.83
CA THR A 659 15.18 8.71 -20.94
C THR A 659 16.62 8.62 -20.42
N LEU A 660 16.81 8.00 -19.28
CA LEU A 660 18.09 7.43 -18.92
C LEU A 660 18.29 6.18 -19.81
N GLY A 661 19.15 6.29 -20.82
CA GLY A 661 19.32 5.24 -21.84
C GLY A 661 20.27 4.14 -21.40
N ASN A 662 21.30 4.52 -20.65
CA ASN A 662 22.31 3.63 -20.10
C ASN A 662 22.78 4.17 -18.76
N ILE A 663 23.26 3.30 -17.92
CA ILE A 663 24.11 3.67 -16.81
C ILE A 663 25.20 2.64 -16.62
N SER A 664 26.38 3.17 -16.33
CA SER A 664 27.60 2.44 -16.10
C SER A 664 28.25 2.87 -14.79
N THR A 665 28.84 1.95 -14.04
CA THR A 665 29.61 2.29 -12.85
C THR A 665 30.91 1.52 -12.81
N ARG A 666 32.00 2.27 -12.67
CA ARG A 666 33.35 1.71 -12.47
C ARG A 666 33.75 1.82 -11.01
N GLY A 667 34.25 0.74 -10.45
CA GLY A 667 34.78 0.71 -9.08
C GLY A 667 35.59 -0.53 -8.79
N ALA A 668 36.22 -0.53 -7.63
CA ALA A 668 37.08 -1.63 -7.16
C ALA A 668 36.25 -2.75 -6.54
N VAL A 669 36.40 -3.98 -7.03
CA VAL A 669 35.77 -5.20 -6.54
C VAL A 669 36.83 -6.02 -5.81
N GLY A 670 36.55 -6.43 -4.59
CA GLY A 670 37.41 -7.26 -3.78
C GLY A 670 36.95 -8.72 -3.71
N PRO A 671 37.71 -9.54 -2.96
CA PRO A 671 37.35 -10.95 -2.78
C PRO A 671 36.19 -11.13 -1.80
N GLN A 672 35.46 -12.25 -1.94
CA GLN A 672 34.40 -12.74 -1.05
C GLN A 672 33.19 -11.80 -0.92
N SER A 673 33.14 -10.98 0.12
CA SER A 673 32.02 -10.08 0.42
C SER A 673 32.18 -8.65 -0.10
N ASP A 674 33.34 -8.33 -0.64
CA ASP A 674 33.68 -7.02 -1.19
C ASP A 674 33.28 -6.95 -2.66
N VAL A 675 31.99 -7.08 -2.91
CA VAL A 675 31.38 -7.17 -4.22
C VAL A 675 30.87 -5.80 -4.69
N MET A 676 30.77 -5.62 -6.02
CA MET A 676 30.03 -4.51 -6.59
C MET A 676 28.54 -4.90 -6.66
N ILE A 677 27.67 -4.02 -6.18
CA ILE A 677 26.23 -4.19 -6.25
C ILE A 677 25.63 -3.07 -7.07
N GLY A 678 25.11 -3.41 -8.25
CA GLY A 678 24.35 -2.50 -9.09
C GLY A 678 22.84 -2.68 -8.90
N GLY A 679 22.13 -1.59 -8.65
CA GLY A 679 20.66 -1.56 -8.61
C GLY A 679 20.11 -0.74 -9.77
N PHE A 680 18.98 -1.14 -10.33
CA PHE A 680 18.26 -0.34 -11.31
C PHE A 680 16.75 -0.53 -11.19
N ILE A 681 16.00 0.51 -11.55
CA ILE A 681 14.53 0.49 -11.54
C ILE A 681 14.03 0.67 -12.96
N ILE A 682 13.21 -0.26 -13.41
CA ILE A 682 12.40 -0.12 -14.61
C ILE A 682 11.07 0.48 -14.21
N SER A 683 10.80 1.72 -14.65
CA SER A 683 9.50 2.37 -14.50
C SER A 683 8.70 2.23 -15.78
N GLY A 684 7.39 2.16 -15.67
CA GLY A 684 6.46 2.06 -16.78
C GLY A 684 5.16 1.42 -16.33
N THR A 685 4.14 1.45 -17.18
CA THR A 685 2.78 1.09 -16.74
C THR A 685 2.20 -0.13 -17.44
N THR A 686 2.80 -0.62 -18.51
CA THR A 686 2.07 -1.54 -19.41
C THR A 686 2.88 -2.68 -20.03
N GLY A 687 4.17 -2.83 -19.72
CA GLY A 687 4.97 -3.82 -20.45
C GLY A 687 6.18 -4.36 -19.74
N ASN A 688 6.95 -5.07 -20.50
CA ASN A 688 8.24 -5.62 -20.12
C ASN A 688 9.33 -4.87 -20.87
N THR A 689 10.42 -4.56 -20.20
CA THR A 689 11.59 -3.92 -20.81
C THR A 689 12.64 -4.98 -21.13
N ARG A 690 13.12 -4.99 -22.36
CA ARG A 690 14.28 -5.80 -22.71
C ARG A 690 15.56 -5.04 -22.33
N VAL A 691 16.37 -5.64 -21.49
CA VAL A 691 17.62 -5.05 -20.98
C VAL A 691 18.82 -5.93 -21.31
N LEU A 692 19.96 -5.29 -21.50
CA LEU A 692 21.27 -5.92 -21.41
C LEU A 692 21.93 -5.46 -20.10
N VAL A 693 22.34 -6.39 -19.27
CA VAL A 693 23.15 -6.16 -18.09
C VAL A 693 24.49 -6.81 -18.33
N ARG A 694 25.59 -6.08 -18.18
CA ARG A 694 26.92 -6.64 -18.40
C ARG A 694 27.96 -6.13 -17.43
N THR A 695 29.03 -6.91 -17.26
CA THR A 695 30.22 -6.52 -16.51
C THR A 695 31.40 -6.60 -17.45
N VAL A 696 32.10 -5.48 -17.60
CA VAL A 696 33.29 -5.31 -18.41
C VAL A 696 34.47 -5.14 -17.46
N ALA A 697 35.51 -5.92 -17.61
CA ALA A 697 36.69 -5.82 -16.75
C ALA A 697 38.00 -6.10 -17.48
N PRO A 698 38.34 -7.32 -17.98
CA PRO A 698 39.61 -7.56 -18.65
C PRO A 698 39.87 -6.63 -19.83
N SER A 699 38.86 -6.25 -20.61
CA SER A 699 39.02 -5.35 -21.72
C SER A 699 39.32 -3.89 -21.31
N LEU A 700 39.12 -3.50 -20.04
CA LEU A 700 39.48 -2.19 -19.51
C LEU A 700 41.02 -1.96 -19.56
N ILE A 701 41.82 -3.00 -19.59
CA ILE A 701 43.28 -2.92 -19.73
C ILE A 701 43.65 -2.13 -21.01
N SER A 702 42.90 -2.33 -22.09
CA SER A 702 43.12 -1.59 -23.35
C SER A 702 42.82 -0.11 -23.25
N PHE A 703 42.10 0.31 -22.20
CA PHE A 703 41.77 1.72 -21.93
C PHE A 703 42.62 2.30 -20.77
N GLY A 704 43.71 1.59 -20.38
CA GLY A 704 44.68 2.06 -19.43
C GLY A 704 44.40 1.71 -17.94
N VAL A 705 43.36 0.90 -17.67
CA VAL A 705 43.11 0.39 -16.33
C VAL A 705 43.96 -0.83 -16.07
N THR A 706 45.06 -0.65 -15.31
CA THR A 706 46.08 -1.73 -15.12
C THR A 706 45.62 -2.82 -14.17
N ASP A 707 44.73 -2.47 -13.20
CA ASP A 707 44.27 -3.37 -12.15
C ASP A 707 42.84 -3.85 -12.45
N ALA A 708 42.52 -4.11 -13.71
CA ALA A 708 41.23 -4.63 -14.10
C ALA A 708 40.99 -6.05 -13.53
N MET A 709 39.77 -6.31 -13.10
CA MET A 709 39.32 -7.61 -12.60
C MET A 709 39.50 -8.70 -13.67
N PRO A 710 40.15 -9.82 -13.39
CA PRO A 710 40.53 -10.80 -14.45
C PRO A 710 39.36 -11.66 -14.95
N ASP A 711 38.37 -12.00 -14.07
CA ASP A 711 37.30 -12.93 -14.41
C ASP A 711 35.99 -12.58 -13.67
N PRO A 712 35.19 -11.66 -14.21
CA PRO A 712 33.95 -11.17 -13.56
C PRO A 712 32.80 -12.15 -13.75
N THR A 713 32.03 -12.40 -12.69
CA THR A 713 30.75 -13.10 -12.73
C THR A 713 29.61 -12.15 -12.40
N LEU A 714 28.45 -12.34 -13.01
CA LEU A 714 27.28 -11.49 -12.92
C LEU A 714 26.04 -12.31 -12.50
N GLU A 715 25.39 -11.90 -11.42
CA GLU A 715 24.09 -12.40 -11.02
C GLU A 715 23.05 -11.27 -11.11
N LEU A 716 21.91 -11.54 -11.71
CA LEU A 716 20.75 -10.65 -11.74
C LEU A 716 19.64 -11.19 -10.83
N ARG A 717 19.12 -10.37 -9.94
CA ARG A 717 18.16 -10.75 -8.89
C ARG A 717 16.97 -9.82 -8.90
N ASP A 718 15.79 -10.35 -8.50
CA ASP A 718 14.58 -9.57 -8.30
C ASP A 718 14.57 -8.80 -6.95
N VAL A 719 13.48 -8.09 -6.69
CA VAL A 719 13.26 -7.33 -5.43
C VAL A 719 13.33 -8.20 -4.17
N ASN A 720 13.04 -9.50 -4.26
CA ASN A 720 13.07 -10.44 -3.14
C ASN A 720 14.44 -11.11 -2.99
N GLY A 721 15.41 -10.75 -3.84
CA GLY A 721 16.73 -11.38 -3.88
C GLY A 721 16.76 -12.74 -4.62
N ALA A 722 15.64 -13.15 -5.25
CA ALA A 722 15.62 -14.38 -6.02
C ALA A 722 16.44 -14.23 -7.30
N LEU A 723 17.23 -15.25 -7.62
CA LEU A 723 18.08 -15.27 -8.83
C LEU A 723 17.19 -15.36 -10.08
N ILE A 724 17.30 -14.37 -10.96
CA ILE A 724 16.64 -14.35 -12.27
C ILE A 724 17.54 -15.00 -13.32
N ALA A 725 18.80 -14.61 -13.34
CA ALA A 725 19.80 -15.12 -14.28
C ALA A 725 21.21 -14.94 -13.69
N ALA A 726 22.15 -15.77 -14.12
CA ALA A 726 23.56 -15.62 -13.84
C ALA A 726 24.36 -15.92 -15.10
N ASN A 727 25.47 -15.26 -15.24
CA ASN A 727 26.42 -15.48 -16.33
C ASN A 727 27.86 -15.27 -15.83
N ASP A 728 28.71 -16.13 -16.27
CA ASP A 728 30.15 -16.09 -16.08
C ASP A 728 30.84 -15.56 -17.34
N ASN A 729 30.76 -16.26 -18.44
CA ASN A 729 31.30 -15.88 -19.73
C ASN A 729 30.15 -15.58 -20.71
N TRP A 730 30.11 -14.42 -21.31
CA TRP A 730 28.96 -13.99 -22.13
C TRP A 730 28.66 -14.93 -23.31
N ARG A 731 29.67 -15.63 -23.85
CA ARG A 731 29.46 -16.59 -24.95
C ARG A 731 28.82 -17.90 -24.49
N GLU A 732 28.84 -18.22 -23.23
CA GLU A 732 28.18 -19.41 -22.66
C GLU A 732 26.64 -19.18 -22.49
N GLY A 733 26.19 -17.94 -22.66
CA GLY A 733 24.77 -17.55 -22.62
C GLY A 733 24.13 -17.47 -24.02
N PRO A 734 23.13 -16.62 -24.21
CA PRO A 734 22.47 -16.39 -25.49
C PRO A 734 23.33 -15.49 -26.42
N GLU A 735 24.53 -15.98 -26.82
CA GLU A 735 25.53 -15.24 -27.58
C GLU A 735 24.94 -14.47 -28.76
N ALA A 736 24.15 -15.14 -29.62
CA ALA A 736 23.54 -14.51 -30.79
C ALA A 736 22.56 -13.36 -30.45
N GLU A 737 21.93 -13.38 -29.27
CA GLU A 737 21.08 -12.30 -28.82
C GLU A 737 21.88 -11.12 -28.27
N ILE A 738 23.00 -11.41 -27.59
CA ILE A 738 23.92 -10.41 -27.06
C ILE A 738 24.60 -9.68 -28.23
N GLU A 739 25.10 -10.42 -29.26
CA GLU A 739 25.70 -9.84 -30.44
C GLU A 739 24.76 -8.92 -31.23
N LYS A 740 23.48 -9.29 -31.35
CA LYS A 740 22.44 -8.45 -32.00
C LYS A 740 22.27 -7.09 -31.32
N THR A 741 22.59 -6.96 -30.04
CA THR A 741 22.52 -5.67 -29.33
C THR A 741 23.63 -4.70 -29.79
N LYS A 742 24.68 -5.17 -30.41
CA LYS A 742 25.93 -4.46 -30.72
C LYS A 742 26.68 -3.94 -29.50
N LEU A 743 26.34 -4.49 -28.32
CA LEU A 743 26.91 -4.16 -27.02
C LEU A 743 27.58 -5.39 -26.39
N ALA A 744 27.90 -6.40 -27.21
CA ALA A 744 28.60 -7.60 -26.71
C ALA A 744 29.94 -7.21 -26.08
N PRO A 745 30.33 -7.81 -24.95
CA PRO A 745 31.68 -7.66 -24.40
C PRO A 745 32.76 -8.05 -25.43
N THR A 746 33.93 -7.44 -25.32
CA THR A 746 35.04 -7.70 -26.27
C THR A 746 35.99 -8.78 -25.80
N ASN A 747 35.94 -9.14 -24.54
CA ASN A 747 36.72 -10.24 -23.94
C ASN A 747 35.79 -11.39 -23.60
N ASP A 748 36.18 -12.62 -23.85
CA ASP A 748 35.35 -13.81 -23.67
C ASP A 748 35.08 -14.14 -22.17
N LEU A 749 35.92 -13.68 -21.26
CA LEU A 749 35.77 -13.86 -19.81
C LEU A 749 34.81 -12.83 -19.19
N GLU A 750 34.27 -11.89 -19.96
CA GLU A 750 33.33 -10.90 -19.45
C GLU A 750 31.90 -11.43 -19.43
N SER A 751 31.10 -10.95 -18.50
CA SER A 751 29.73 -11.45 -18.25
C SER A 751 28.68 -10.58 -18.91
N ALA A 752 27.64 -11.19 -19.50
CA ALA A 752 26.47 -10.44 -19.99
C ALA A 752 25.18 -11.26 -19.90
N ILE A 753 24.10 -10.57 -19.57
CA ILE A 753 22.73 -11.12 -19.47
C ILE A 753 21.81 -10.26 -20.33
N VAL A 754 21.16 -10.86 -21.32
CA VAL A 754 20.02 -10.26 -22.04
C VAL A 754 18.74 -10.89 -21.51
N THR A 755 17.83 -10.09 -21.03
CA THR A 755 16.55 -10.59 -20.50
C THR A 755 15.43 -9.56 -20.67
N THR A 756 14.19 -10.00 -20.51
CA THR A 756 13.02 -9.15 -20.54
C THR A 756 12.41 -9.11 -19.16
N LEU A 757 12.32 -7.93 -18.57
CA LEU A 757 11.93 -7.70 -17.18
C LEU A 757 10.69 -6.83 -17.10
N PRO A 758 9.72 -7.14 -16.23
CA PRO A 758 8.60 -6.24 -15.90
C PRO A 758 9.10 -4.99 -15.18
N SER A 759 8.23 -3.98 -15.06
CA SER A 759 8.50 -2.82 -14.20
C SER A 759 8.76 -3.25 -12.77
N GLY A 760 9.81 -2.68 -12.16
CA GLY A 760 10.23 -3.03 -10.80
C GLY A 760 11.71 -2.75 -10.55
N PRO A 761 12.17 -2.91 -9.29
CA PRO A 761 13.58 -2.81 -8.93
C PRO A 761 14.29 -4.15 -9.11
N TYR A 762 15.55 -4.07 -9.56
CA TYR A 762 16.44 -5.20 -9.81
C TYR A 762 17.81 -4.95 -9.22
N THR A 763 18.49 -6.02 -8.84
CA THR A 763 19.85 -5.98 -8.29
C THR A 763 20.77 -6.88 -9.11
N ALA A 764 21.88 -6.33 -9.55
CA ALA A 764 22.99 -7.07 -10.13
C ALA A 764 24.11 -7.20 -9.09
N VAL A 765 24.65 -8.38 -8.94
CA VAL A 765 25.78 -8.64 -8.05
C VAL A 765 26.95 -9.13 -8.87
N ILE A 766 28.05 -8.40 -8.77
CA ILE A 766 29.28 -8.67 -9.52
C ILE A 766 30.34 -9.19 -8.56
N HIS A 767 30.86 -10.37 -8.86
CA HIS A 767 31.93 -11.02 -8.11
C HIS A 767 33.15 -11.21 -9.00
N GLU A 768 34.30 -11.31 -8.37
CA GLU A 768 35.49 -11.82 -8.99
C GLU A 768 35.62 -13.33 -8.69
N ARG A 769 35.80 -14.14 -9.76
CA ARG A 769 35.73 -15.60 -9.67
C ARG A 769 36.96 -16.23 -9.04
N THR A 770 38.15 -15.67 -9.27
CA THR A 770 39.43 -16.24 -8.88
C THR A 770 39.87 -15.87 -7.45
N GLY A 771 39.12 -14.98 -6.78
CA GLY A 771 39.41 -14.48 -5.43
C GLY A 771 40.43 -13.34 -5.41
N GLN A 772 40.71 -12.71 -6.56
CA GLN A 772 41.56 -11.54 -6.71
C GLN A 772 40.73 -10.27 -6.55
N SER A 773 41.38 -9.13 -6.31
CA SER A 773 40.75 -7.82 -6.40
C SER A 773 41.00 -7.22 -7.76
N GLY A 774 40.12 -6.33 -8.23
CA GLY A 774 40.33 -5.60 -9.45
C GLY A 774 39.24 -4.60 -9.74
N ILE A 775 39.44 -3.77 -10.76
CA ILE A 775 38.48 -2.78 -11.22
C ILE A 775 37.53 -3.41 -12.22
N GLY A 776 36.20 -3.26 -11.97
CA GLY A 776 35.15 -3.67 -12.89
C GLY A 776 34.27 -2.51 -13.32
N LEU A 777 33.64 -2.64 -14.48
CA LEU A 777 32.62 -1.72 -15.01
C LEU A 777 31.30 -2.48 -15.14
N PHE A 778 30.31 -2.10 -14.35
CA PHE A 778 28.94 -2.60 -14.43
C PHE A 778 28.12 -1.70 -15.33
N GLU A 779 27.30 -2.27 -16.22
CA GLU A 779 26.47 -1.51 -17.13
C GLU A 779 25.08 -2.11 -17.33
N VAL A 780 24.08 -1.25 -17.44
CA VAL A 780 22.70 -1.61 -17.81
C VAL A 780 22.25 -0.78 -19.00
N TYR A 781 21.67 -1.42 -19.99
CA TYR A 781 21.14 -0.80 -21.19
C TYR A 781 19.66 -1.14 -21.36
N ASN A 782 18.83 -0.14 -21.65
CA ASN A 782 17.49 -0.37 -22.14
C ASN A 782 17.54 -0.60 -23.67
N LEU A 783 17.18 -1.82 -24.10
CA LEU A 783 17.24 -2.23 -25.50
C LEU A 783 15.99 -1.87 -26.31
N GLN A 784 14.98 -1.27 -25.73
CA GLN A 784 13.73 -0.90 -26.41
C GLN A 784 13.79 0.50 -27.04
N ASN A 785 14.73 1.34 -26.60
CA ASN A 785 15.01 2.64 -27.21
C ASN A 785 16.52 2.78 -27.40
N PRO A 786 17.07 2.38 -28.58
CA PRO A 786 18.47 2.56 -28.88
C PRO A 786 18.83 4.05 -29.05
#